data_45a9830ea86bb0512733c7446263b3e9
#
_entry.id   45a9830ea86bb0512733c7446263b3e9
#
_cell.length_a   1.000
_cell.length_b   1.000
_cell.length_c   1.000
_cell.angle_alpha   90.00
_cell.angle_beta   90.00
_cell.angle_gamma   90.00
#
_symmetry.space_group_name_H-M   'P 1'
#
loop_
_entity.id
_entity.type
_entity.pdbx_description
1 polymer ?
#
loop_
_entity_poly.entity_id
_entity_poly.type
_entity_poly.pdbx_seq_one_letter_code
_entity_poly.pdbx_strand_id
1 'polypeptide(L)'
;MLAAAAVSAEDLKPVDVPAGDLIAALKTFAKQTGVEVVYRTDRLQGMTTHGVTGTLTPVEAAKKLLEGTAFTVSMDESTGALLIATSASRTSVDAEPMVLAEIVVTGSNIVSSVEAEQRSVPVDVITAEDISKTGATSLAEVLANNPALAGGALAEQQSGGRGFANLRGLGPQYTLVLLNGRRLSANDPTNILSIPAEAVERVEILKSGASAIYGSDAVAGVINVILKSSADGMHASVSYGDTTQGGGQTTDVNVYGGTQSDTSRFFFLLNHMTRGDIGMRDRDITATSDKRAFGGYDERSQFGNPGRIGGVNGFGDLIADSTRVPRGSYSLNPSDYRAYDPDADLFDTNALGNPSAIAGTERLTVLSNFEQDFLDGRASFFMTGFFWQMKEKAYLAPLGLSFSDPEIGPIPASNPYNPFGQEISDLDYVPLELGRRLQETPAHTYRISGGLRGEVGQWRLESALSWFRNEFTNELPNSIIKSALRTAINRPGATAFNPFCNQCNTAEQFAGLLTTSGTEIGFSSDAVDFRASGPLFALPTGLVRAAVGAEHRREGVSLTPDSLTQIGGTVGSYPGGAYEYKRTIRSLFAEVQVPLLPAAGRAESPLELTVAARSEDYSDFGSETSPLASLRYSFLDGQVTLRASYAKAFLAPYLELATYDYFGTFTDFLIDPVTQQPTQTLVVYSGTPEIEPERSTTKGFGIILTPHAVPGLTVTLDGYRIEQTDFTAFDPQASLDGTAPGVVNARGNDVGPGGEDIILTAYYYNLDHRATEGYEASVNYELPELAAGRFIVDLGLSRLTKFEVFGIVPGELVDLAGKYDPTAGSTRTPALPKTRGSLALSWERGAWSASSQLSYMSGYRETEARAIGSYSTTNFQVGYTLGKTSAQAWLPVEAIQLTLGVQNAFDRDVPFLTVVNDYNKYENDLRGRFVYARVGVDF
;
A
#
# COMPACT_ATOMS: atom_id res chain seq x y z
N MET A 1 18.00 41.63 -38.33
CA MET A 1 18.00 43.01 -37.84
C MET A 1 16.59 43.51 -37.77
N LEU A 2 16.04 43.52 -36.57
CA LEU A 2 14.99 44.43 -36.10
C LEU A 2 15.06 44.31 -34.59
N ALA A 3 15.84 45.22 -33.98
CA ALA A 3 15.85 45.40 -32.54
C ALA A 3 14.51 46.04 -32.16
N ALA A 4 13.69 45.28 -31.42
CA ALA A 4 12.59 45.87 -30.69
C ALA A 4 13.20 46.68 -29.55
N ALA A 5 13.09 48.01 -29.60
CA ALA A 5 13.49 48.92 -28.55
C ALA A 5 12.66 48.58 -27.31
N ALA A 6 13.31 48.19 -26.19
CA ALA A 6 12.68 48.07 -24.90
C ALA A 6 12.07 49.43 -24.52
N VAL A 7 10.75 49.47 -24.37
CA VAL A 7 10.03 50.68 -23.97
C VAL A 7 10.26 50.88 -22.49
N SER A 8 10.95 52.00 -22.11
CA SER A 8 11.15 52.33 -20.70
C SER A 8 9.80 52.71 -20.05
N ALA A 9 9.51 52.13 -18.91
CA ALA A 9 8.28 52.38 -18.13
C ALA A 9 8.28 53.79 -17.46
N GLU A 10 9.35 54.58 -17.62
CA GLU A 10 9.49 55.96 -17.12
C GLU A 10 9.09 57.01 -18.15
N ASP A 11 8.92 56.65 -19.45
CA ASP A 11 8.54 57.58 -20.48
C ASP A 11 7.06 58.00 -20.36
N LEU A 12 6.79 59.29 -20.39
CA LEU A 12 5.42 59.84 -20.42
C LEU A 12 4.69 59.46 -21.71
N LYS A 13 3.53 58.80 -21.58
CA LYS A 13 2.71 58.37 -22.69
C LYS A 13 1.29 58.92 -22.61
N PRO A 14 0.66 59.27 -23.73
CA PRO A 14 -0.74 59.59 -23.74
C PRO A 14 -1.55 58.33 -23.49
N VAL A 15 -2.34 58.34 -22.47
CA VAL A 15 -3.20 57.22 -22.05
C VAL A 15 -4.64 57.73 -22.02
N ASP A 16 -5.56 56.98 -22.65
CA ASP A 16 -6.99 57.22 -22.64
C ASP A 16 -7.74 55.92 -22.51
N VAL A 17 -8.03 55.54 -21.27
CA VAL A 17 -8.69 54.27 -20.90
C VAL A 17 -10.02 54.59 -20.23
N PRO A 18 -11.17 54.24 -20.82
CA PRO A 18 -12.48 54.55 -20.25
C PRO A 18 -12.76 53.81 -18.95
N ALA A 19 -13.66 54.36 -18.14
CA ALA A 19 -14.20 53.68 -16.98
C ALA A 19 -14.98 52.42 -17.40
N GLY A 20 -14.93 51.38 -16.58
CA GLY A 20 -15.62 50.10 -16.86
C GLY A 20 -14.93 48.91 -16.22
N ASP A 21 -15.09 47.74 -16.82
CA ASP A 21 -14.48 46.51 -16.36
C ASP A 21 -12.94 46.64 -16.26
N LEU A 22 -12.38 46.29 -15.09
CA LEU A 22 -10.96 46.53 -14.83
C LEU A 22 -10.05 45.69 -15.72
N ILE A 23 -10.43 44.47 -16.06
CA ILE A 23 -9.63 43.58 -16.93
C ILE A 23 -9.60 44.14 -18.36
N ALA A 24 -10.74 44.63 -18.87
CA ALA A 24 -10.83 45.25 -20.18
C ALA A 24 -10.03 46.59 -20.23
N ALA A 25 -10.07 47.35 -19.16
CA ALA A 25 -9.29 48.57 -19.00
C ALA A 25 -7.77 48.32 -18.99
N LEU A 26 -7.30 47.32 -18.24
CA LEU A 26 -5.90 46.90 -18.21
C LEU A 26 -5.39 46.39 -19.56
N LYS A 27 -6.21 45.66 -20.30
CA LYS A 27 -5.87 45.24 -21.67
C LYS A 27 -5.75 46.42 -22.62
N THR A 28 -6.65 47.40 -22.51
CA THR A 28 -6.61 48.65 -23.32
C THR A 28 -5.37 49.47 -22.97
N PHE A 29 -5.07 49.59 -21.68
CA PHE A 29 -3.89 50.30 -21.17
C PHE A 29 -2.59 49.64 -21.65
N ALA A 30 -2.44 48.28 -21.55
CA ALA A 30 -1.28 47.57 -22.04
C ALA A 30 -1.06 47.78 -23.56
N LYS A 31 -2.16 47.80 -24.35
CA LYS A 31 -2.10 48.07 -25.79
C LYS A 31 -1.68 49.49 -26.13
N GLN A 32 -2.11 50.49 -25.33
CA GLN A 32 -1.76 51.91 -25.58
C GLN A 32 -0.34 52.25 -25.14
N THR A 33 0.10 51.70 -24.04
CA THR A 33 1.43 51.96 -23.48
C THR A 33 2.55 51.10 -24.06
N GLY A 34 2.20 49.90 -24.56
CA GLY A 34 3.15 48.90 -25.03
C GLY A 34 3.91 48.21 -23.89
N VAL A 35 3.44 48.36 -22.63
CA VAL A 35 4.03 47.74 -21.45
C VAL A 35 3.24 46.46 -21.13
N GLU A 36 3.94 45.38 -20.83
CA GLU A 36 3.33 44.14 -20.40
C GLU A 36 2.74 44.28 -18.99
N VAL A 37 1.52 43.80 -18.79
CA VAL A 37 0.83 43.85 -17.48
C VAL A 37 0.48 42.47 -17.05
N VAL A 38 1.09 42.05 -15.96
CA VAL A 38 0.90 40.69 -15.36
C VAL A 38 -0.07 40.81 -14.19
N TYR A 39 -1.18 40.03 -14.27
CA TYR A 39 -2.19 39.97 -13.20
C TYR A 39 -2.91 38.64 -13.19
N ARG A 40 -3.47 38.27 -12.05
CA ARG A 40 -4.33 37.12 -11.92
C ARG A 40 -5.77 37.45 -12.29
N THR A 41 -6.27 36.87 -13.36
CA THR A 41 -7.60 37.18 -13.93
C THR A 41 -8.73 36.84 -12.94
N ASP A 42 -8.60 35.73 -12.21
CA ASP A 42 -9.55 35.28 -11.19
C ASP A 42 -9.72 36.27 -10.03
N ARG A 43 -8.69 37.05 -9.71
CA ARG A 43 -8.71 38.06 -8.63
C ARG A 43 -9.29 39.39 -9.04
N LEU A 44 -9.29 39.71 -10.32
CA LEU A 44 -9.79 40.98 -10.88
C LEU A 44 -11.18 40.87 -11.50
N GLN A 45 -11.73 39.68 -11.60
CA GLN A 45 -13.02 39.41 -12.26
C GLN A 45 -14.18 40.15 -11.54
N GLY A 46 -14.99 40.90 -12.31
CA GLY A 46 -16.13 41.66 -11.76
C GLY A 46 -15.75 43.00 -11.13
N MET A 47 -14.47 43.41 -11.12
CA MET A 47 -14.05 44.71 -10.63
C MET A 47 -14.15 45.78 -11.69
N THR A 48 -14.38 47.05 -11.27
CA THR A 48 -14.51 48.19 -12.15
C THR A 48 -13.46 49.25 -11.82
N THR A 49 -13.07 50.04 -12.82
CA THR A 49 -12.18 51.20 -12.71
C THR A 49 -12.87 52.47 -13.12
N HIS A 50 -12.44 53.58 -12.57
CA HIS A 50 -12.89 54.93 -13.00
C HIS A 50 -12.29 55.38 -14.35
N GLY A 51 -11.38 54.57 -14.92
CA GLY A 51 -10.64 54.94 -16.13
C GLY A 51 -9.49 55.91 -15.84
N VAL A 52 -8.69 56.21 -16.88
CA VAL A 52 -7.61 57.18 -16.76
C VAL A 52 -7.38 57.87 -18.11
N THR A 53 -7.26 59.21 -18.10
CA THR A 53 -6.93 60.01 -19.27
C THR A 53 -5.83 61.03 -18.91
N GLY A 54 -4.80 61.12 -19.74
CA GLY A 54 -3.71 62.07 -19.56
C GLY A 54 -2.37 61.63 -20.14
N THR A 55 -1.37 62.46 -20.04
CA THR A 55 0.02 62.07 -20.36
C THR A 55 0.71 61.68 -19.06
N LEU A 56 0.88 60.40 -18.84
CA LEU A 56 1.32 59.79 -17.58
C LEU A 56 2.41 58.75 -17.86
N THR A 57 3.24 58.47 -16.88
CA THR A 57 4.05 57.24 -16.93
C THR A 57 3.18 56.01 -16.84
N PRO A 58 3.58 54.88 -17.45
CA PRO A 58 2.80 53.63 -17.34
C PRO A 58 2.47 53.23 -15.93
N VAL A 59 3.40 53.41 -14.98
CA VAL A 59 3.19 53.08 -13.54
C VAL A 59 2.12 54.00 -12.92
N GLU A 60 2.15 55.32 -13.20
CA GLU A 60 1.15 56.27 -12.69
C GLU A 60 -0.25 55.99 -13.26
N ALA A 61 -0.32 55.67 -14.55
CA ALA A 61 -1.59 55.33 -15.21
C ALA A 61 -2.18 54.04 -14.64
N ALA A 62 -1.36 53.01 -14.44
CA ALA A 62 -1.80 51.77 -13.83
C ALA A 62 -2.24 51.98 -12.36
N LYS A 63 -1.55 52.82 -11.57
CA LYS A 63 -1.98 53.19 -10.21
C LYS A 63 -3.37 53.80 -10.19
N LYS A 64 -3.63 54.74 -11.14
CA LYS A 64 -4.95 55.38 -11.26
C LYS A 64 -6.05 54.39 -11.68
N LEU A 65 -5.74 53.42 -12.54
CA LEU A 65 -6.70 52.38 -12.94
C LEU A 65 -7.06 51.46 -11.75
N LEU A 66 -6.16 51.28 -10.80
CA LEU A 66 -6.35 50.45 -9.61
C LEU A 66 -6.89 51.25 -8.42
N GLU A 67 -7.08 52.57 -8.52
CA GLU A 67 -7.57 53.42 -7.44
C GLU A 67 -8.98 53.03 -7.02
N GLY A 68 -9.17 52.84 -5.71
CA GLY A 68 -10.42 52.33 -5.16
C GLY A 68 -10.51 50.80 -5.13
N THR A 69 -9.48 50.08 -5.55
CA THR A 69 -9.38 48.62 -5.42
C THR A 69 -8.38 48.23 -4.33
N ALA A 70 -8.41 46.96 -3.89
CA ALA A 70 -7.41 46.44 -2.97
C ALA A 70 -6.07 46.05 -3.62
N PHE A 71 -5.84 46.49 -4.89
CA PHE A 71 -4.64 46.12 -5.65
C PHE A 71 -3.69 47.28 -5.80
N THR A 72 -2.39 46.97 -5.93
CA THR A 72 -1.31 47.92 -6.22
C THR A 72 -0.50 47.41 -7.41
N VAL A 73 0.20 48.34 -8.10
CA VAL A 73 1.12 48.00 -9.18
C VAL A 73 2.56 48.21 -8.76
N SER A 74 3.42 47.24 -9.08
CA SER A 74 4.88 47.32 -9.01
C SER A 74 5.47 47.03 -10.39
N MET A 75 6.67 47.55 -10.68
CA MET A 75 7.40 47.29 -11.90
C MET A 75 8.49 46.27 -11.63
N ASP A 76 8.61 45.31 -12.50
CA ASP A 76 9.73 44.37 -12.52
C ASP A 76 10.91 45.07 -13.25
N GLU A 77 11.97 45.37 -12.52
CA GLU A 77 13.16 46.08 -13.07
C GLU A 77 13.92 45.28 -14.11
N SER A 78 13.75 43.94 -14.17
CA SER A 78 14.46 43.09 -15.14
C SER A 78 13.75 42.98 -16.50
N THR A 79 12.41 43.03 -16.50
CA THR A 79 11.58 42.83 -17.70
C THR A 79 10.87 44.13 -18.13
N GLY A 80 10.71 45.10 -17.23
CA GLY A 80 9.90 46.29 -17.44
C GLY A 80 8.38 46.03 -17.38
N ALA A 81 7.94 44.83 -17.01
CA ALA A 81 6.53 44.48 -16.88
C ALA A 81 5.90 45.07 -15.61
N LEU A 82 4.62 45.40 -15.66
CA LEU A 82 3.86 45.89 -14.50
C LEU A 82 3.12 44.73 -13.86
N LEU A 83 3.43 44.47 -12.59
CA LEU A 83 2.81 43.41 -11.78
C LEU A 83 1.71 44.00 -10.91
N ILE A 84 0.48 43.44 -10.99
CA ILE A 84 -0.66 43.85 -10.15
C ILE A 84 -0.86 42.83 -9.05
N ALA A 85 -0.74 43.28 -7.79
CA ALA A 85 -0.88 42.44 -6.57
C ALA A 85 -1.76 43.15 -5.53
N THR A 86 -2.27 42.42 -4.54
CA THR A 86 -3.10 42.97 -3.45
C THR A 86 -2.29 43.88 -2.50
N SER A 87 -2.92 44.96 -2.02
CA SER A 87 -2.31 45.99 -1.15
C SER A 87 -1.80 45.45 0.22
N ALA A 88 -2.18 44.26 0.63
CA ALA A 88 -1.74 43.60 1.90
C ALA A 88 -0.27 43.17 1.89
N SER A 89 0.45 43.31 0.76
CA SER A 89 1.86 42.90 0.60
C SER A 89 2.82 44.12 0.59
N ARG A 90 2.69 45.06 1.52
CA ARG A 90 3.67 46.10 1.70
C ARG A 90 4.21 46.22 3.08
N THR A 91 5.32 45.58 3.32
CA THR A 91 6.36 46.07 4.23
C THR A 91 7.74 45.56 3.72
N SER A 92 8.62 46.58 3.41
CA SER A 92 10.06 46.48 3.13
C SER A 92 10.48 45.65 1.90
N VAL A 93 10.93 46.41 0.86
CA VAL A 93 11.84 45.92 -0.18
C VAL A 93 13.25 45.83 0.44
N ASP A 94 13.49 44.76 1.15
CA ASP A 94 14.80 44.15 1.28
C ASP A 94 14.60 42.71 0.84
N ALA A 95 15.45 42.22 -0.06
CA ALA A 95 15.38 40.95 -0.74
C ALA A 95 14.67 39.83 0.07
N GLU A 96 13.34 39.71 -0.05
CA GLU A 96 12.69 38.48 0.36
C GLU A 96 13.08 37.38 -0.64
N PRO A 97 13.63 36.28 -0.18
CA PRO A 97 13.69 35.10 -1.03
C PRO A 97 12.23 34.77 -1.39
N MET A 98 11.94 34.75 -2.69
CA MET A 98 10.73 34.11 -3.18
C MET A 98 10.61 32.77 -2.43
N VAL A 99 9.65 32.69 -1.52
CA VAL A 99 9.21 31.38 -0.99
C VAL A 99 8.53 30.70 -2.17
N LEU A 100 9.35 30.12 -3.06
CA LEU A 100 8.89 29.06 -3.94
C LEU A 100 8.21 28.05 -3.02
N ALA A 101 6.95 27.75 -3.25
CA ALA A 101 6.25 26.66 -2.60
C ALA A 101 7.19 25.47 -2.67
N GLU A 102 7.67 25.05 -1.52
CA GLU A 102 8.80 24.17 -1.37
C GLU A 102 8.38 22.76 -1.74
N ILE A 103 8.61 22.37 -2.98
CA ILE A 103 8.42 21.01 -3.45
C ILE A 103 9.70 20.24 -3.09
N VAL A 104 9.76 19.72 -1.88
CA VAL A 104 10.70 18.62 -1.57
C VAL A 104 10.16 17.39 -2.29
N VAL A 105 10.66 17.12 -3.47
CA VAL A 105 10.25 15.97 -4.27
C VAL A 105 11.11 14.78 -3.90
N THR A 106 10.48 13.64 -3.75
CA THR A 106 11.11 12.34 -3.48
C THR A 106 12.26 12.03 -4.47
N GLY A 107 13.38 11.50 -3.95
CA GLY A 107 14.54 11.10 -4.76
C GLY A 107 15.73 12.04 -4.71
N SER A 108 15.65 13.17 -3.99
CA SER A 108 16.79 14.05 -3.69
C SER A 108 16.57 14.82 -2.40
N ASN A 109 17.63 15.08 -1.66
CA ASN A 109 17.63 16.01 -0.51
C ASN A 109 18.02 17.43 -0.91
N ILE A 110 18.34 17.66 -2.17
CA ILE A 110 18.67 18.98 -2.72
C ILE A 110 17.38 19.62 -3.24
N VAL A 111 17.06 20.80 -2.76
CA VAL A 111 15.93 21.59 -3.25
C VAL A 111 16.19 22.02 -4.70
N SER A 112 15.23 21.75 -5.59
CA SER A 112 15.32 22.06 -7.01
C SER A 112 14.02 22.72 -7.46
N SER A 113 14.12 23.65 -8.43
CA SER A 113 12.99 24.25 -9.12
C SER A 113 12.42 23.36 -10.24
N VAL A 114 13.08 22.24 -10.56
CA VAL A 114 12.59 21.29 -11.56
C VAL A 114 11.38 20.54 -11.03
N GLU A 115 10.32 20.50 -11.81
CA GLU A 115 9.13 19.70 -11.52
C GLU A 115 9.50 18.23 -11.29
N ALA A 116 8.73 17.56 -10.44
CA ALA A 116 9.01 16.18 -10.02
C ALA A 116 9.20 15.22 -11.21
N GLU A 117 8.34 15.33 -12.18
CA GLU A 117 8.33 14.48 -13.37
C GLU A 117 9.54 14.69 -14.30
N GLN A 118 10.13 15.89 -14.31
CA GLN A 118 11.28 16.24 -15.15
C GLN A 118 12.65 15.96 -14.51
N ARG A 119 12.69 15.29 -13.36
CA ARG A 119 13.94 14.96 -12.65
C ARG A 119 14.76 13.88 -13.33
N SER A 120 16.00 13.70 -12.86
CA SER A 120 16.95 12.70 -13.38
C SER A 120 16.57 11.25 -13.07
N VAL A 121 15.65 11.02 -12.12
CA VAL A 121 15.05 9.73 -11.79
C VAL A 121 13.53 9.78 -12.01
N PRO A 122 12.89 8.68 -12.44
CA PRO A 122 11.45 8.67 -12.70
C PRO A 122 10.64 8.79 -11.41
N VAL A 123 9.78 9.82 -11.34
CA VAL A 123 8.82 10.06 -10.26
C VAL A 123 7.44 10.28 -10.86
N ASP A 124 6.45 9.51 -10.42
CA ASP A 124 5.04 9.78 -10.71
C ASP A 124 4.45 10.57 -9.54
N VAL A 125 3.57 11.50 -9.82
CA VAL A 125 2.85 12.28 -8.81
C VAL A 125 1.36 12.06 -8.99
N ILE A 126 0.68 11.65 -7.90
CA ILE A 126 -0.78 11.53 -7.84
C ILE A 126 -1.25 12.63 -6.89
N THR A 127 -1.98 13.60 -7.38
CA THR A 127 -2.43 14.77 -6.61
C THR A 127 -3.69 14.47 -5.80
N ALA A 128 -4.05 15.32 -4.82
CA ALA A 128 -5.32 15.24 -4.09
C ALA A 128 -6.52 15.34 -5.05
N GLU A 129 -6.40 16.11 -6.14
CA GLU A 129 -7.43 16.20 -7.18
C GLU A 129 -7.62 14.85 -7.90
N ASP A 130 -6.52 14.18 -8.29
CA ASP A 130 -6.58 12.86 -8.93
C ASP A 130 -7.18 11.81 -7.98
N ILE A 131 -6.77 11.83 -6.69
CA ILE A 131 -7.30 10.95 -5.66
C ILE A 131 -8.81 11.10 -5.52
N SER A 132 -9.32 12.32 -5.46
CA SER A 132 -10.75 12.62 -5.30
C SER A 132 -11.61 12.04 -6.43
N LYS A 133 -11.05 11.94 -7.64
CA LYS A 133 -11.71 11.42 -8.85
C LYS A 133 -11.80 9.89 -8.90
N THR A 134 -11.05 9.17 -8.05
CA THR A 134 -11.07 7.70 -8.01
C THR A 134 -12.22 7.12 -7.18
N GLY A 135 -12.78 7.91 -6.26
CA GLY A 135 -13.71 7.43 -5.24
C GLY A 135 -13.07 6.55 -4.17
N ALA A 136 -11.74 6.48 -4.15
CA ALA A 136 -10.98 5.72 -3.16
C ALA A 136 -11.18 6.29 -1.75
N THR A 137 -11.23 5.40 -0.75
CA THR A 137 -11.33 5.75 0.67
C THR A 137 -9.98 5.60 1.39
N SER A 138 -9.05 4.85 0.81
CA SER A 138 -7.72 4.61 1.36
C SER A 138 -6.62 4.76 0.31
N LEU A 139 -5.40 4.97 0.78
CA LEU A 139 -4.22 5.01 -0.09
C LEU A 139 -4.03 3.71 -0.89
N ALA A 140 -4.39 2.56 -0.31
CA ALA A 140 -4.30 1.27 -1.00
C ALA A 140 -5.18 1.23 -2.25
N GLU A 141 -6.43 1.72 -2.18
CA GLU A 141 -7.33 1.79 -3.34
C GLU A 141 -6.82 2.77 -4.41
N VAL A 142 -6.21 3.89 -3.99
CA VAL A 142 -5.55 4.83 -4.92
C VAL A 142 -4.43 4.13 -5.68
N LEU A 143 -3.55 3.44 -4.96
CA LEU A 143 -2.37 2.79 -5.52
C LEU A 143 -2.68 1.54 -6.35
N ALA A 144 -3.78 0.84 -6.06
CA ALA A 144 -4.21 -0.36 -6.82
C ALA A 144 -4.43 -0.08 -8.32
N ASN A 145 -4.67 1.18 -8.68
CA ASN A 145 -4.87 1.61 -10.06
C ASN A 145 -3.58 2.01 -10.79
N ASN A 146 -2.43 2.08 -10.10
CA ASN A 146 -1.17 2.42 -10.75
C ASN A 146 -0.55 1.16 -11.40
N PRO A 147 -0.30 1.15 -12.72
CA PRO A 147 0.18 -0.04 -13.42
C PRO A 147 1.61 -0.48 -13.07
N ALA A 148 2.40 0.38 -12.41
CA ALA A 148 3.72 0.01 -11.90
C ALA A 148 3.64 -0.83 -10.61
N LEU A 149 2.47 -0.85 -9.94
CA LEU A 149 2.21 -1.66 -8.75
C LEU A 149 1.58 -3.00 -9.14
N ALA A 150 2.07 -4.08 -8.56
CA ALA A 150 1.64 -5.44 -8.86
C ALA A 150 1.37 -6.20 -7.56
N GLY A 151 0.13 -6.58 -7.33
CA GLY A 151 -0.27 -7.32 -6.13
C GLY A 151 -0.10 -6.54 -4.81
N GLY A 152 -0.71 -7.03 -3.76
CA GLY A 152 -0.52 -6.51 -2.41
C GLY A 152 -1.45 -5.36 -1.98
N ALA A 153 -1.84 -4.44 -2.86
CA ALA A 153 -2.75 -3.35 -2.50
C ALA A 153 -4.16 -3.86 -2.11
N LEU A 154 -4.60 -4.95 -2.70
CA LEU A 154 -5.88 -5.61 -2.41
C LEU A 154 -5.77 -6.71 -1.33
N ALA A 155 -4.68 -6.80 -0.61
CA ALA A 155 -4.46 -7.83 0.42
C ALA A 155 -5.45 -7.78 1.60
N GLU A 156 -6.34 -6.78 1.65
CA GLU A 156 -7.54 -6.78 2.51
C GLU A 156 -8.40 -8.05 2.38
N GLN A 157 -8.28 -8.75 1.25
CA GLN A 157 -8.97 -10.01 1.00
C GLN A 157 -8.29 -11.20 1.69
N GLN A 158 -7.18 -10.97 2.38
CA GLN A 158 -6.52 -11.95 3.22
C GLN A 158 -6.77 -11.65 4.70
N SER A 159 -6.65 -12.66 5.55
CA SER A 159 -6.71 -12.48 6.99
C SER A 159 -5.61 -11.54 7.46
N GLY A 160 -5.94 -10.60 8.34
CA GLY A 160 -5.02 -9.64 8.91
C GLY A 160 -5.22 -8.19 8.45
N GLY A 161 -6.18 -7.88 7.54
CA GLY A 161 -6.62 -6.53 7.18
C GLY A 161 -5.51 -5.58 6.74
N ARG A 162 -4.45 -6.09 6.08
CA ARG A 162 -3.25 -5.34 5.73
C ARG A 162 -3.11 -5.23 4.21
N GLY A 163 -2.90 -4.02 3.71
CA GLY A 163 -2.60 -3.76 2.30
C GLY A 163 -1.19 -3.21 2.14
N PHE A 164 -0.48 -3.63 1.10
CA PHE A 164 0.91 -3.30 0.89
C PHE A 164 1.17 -2.73 -0.50
N ALA A 165 2.15 -1.84 -0.60
CA ALA A 165 2.65 -1.39 -1.88
C ALA A 165 3.71 -2.37 -2.42
N ASN A 166 3.59 -2.77 -3.69
CA ASN A 166 4.52 -3.71 -4.33
C ASN A 166 4.88 -3.21 -5.72
N LEU A 167 5.95 -2.42 -5.81
CA LEU A 167 6.45 -1.90 -7.09
C LEU A 167 7.07 -3.03 -7.93
N ARG A 168 6.64 -3.12 -9.19
CA ARG A 168 7.18 -4.03 -10.21
C ARG A 168 7.07 -5.51 -9.86
N GLY A 169 6.25 -5.87 -8.86
CA GLY A 169 6.04 -7.25 -8.45
C GLY A 169 7.22 -7.93 -7.74
N LEU A 170 8.21 -7.16 -7.28
CA LEU A 170 9.37 -7.72 -6.57
C LEU A 170 9.05 -8.21 -5.17
N GLY A 171 7.99 -7.68 -4.56
CA GLY A 171 7.56 -7.94 -3.19
C GLY A 171 7.44 -6.64 -2.39
N PRO A 172 6.50 -6.56 -1.43
CA PRO A 172 6.25 -5.33 -0.67
C PRO A 172 7.45 -4.90 0.18
N GLN A 173 8.31 -5.82 0.60
CA GLN A 173 9.54 -5.54 1.35
C GLN A 173 10.58 -4.72 0.56
N TYR A 174 10.46 -4.67 -0.75
CA TYR A 174 11.36 -3.91 -1.63
C TYR A 174 10.84 -2.52 -1.98
N THR A 175 9.67 -2.14 -1.44
CA THR A 175 9.02 -0.84 -1.67
C THR A 175 8.96 -0.06 -0.37
N LEU A 176 9.82 0.94 -0.23
CA LEU A 176 9.82 1.80 0.96
C LEU A 176 8.64 2.77 0.93
N VAL A 177 7.86 2.84 2.00
CA VAL A 177 6.80 3.84 2.17
C VAL A 177 7.19 4.88 3.21
N LEU A 178 7.06 6.14 2.82
CA LEU A 178 7.35 7.30 3.64
C LEU A 178 6.07 8.12 3.92
N LEU A 179 6.02 8.79 5.05
CA LEU A 179 5.03 9.80 5.40
C LEU A 179 5.76 11.12 5.66
N ASN A 180 5.48 12.14 4.84
CA ASN A 180 6.19 13.42 4.87
C ASN A 180 7.73 13.25 4.82
N GLY A 181 8.22 12.33 3.95
CA GLY A 181 9.64 12.09 3.75
C GLY A 181 10.36 11.27 4.83
N ARG A 182 9.62 10.67 5.80
CA ARG A 182 10.17 9.81 6.86
C ARG A 182 9.49 8.46 6.88
N ARG A 183 10.23 7.40 7.21
CA ARG A 183 9.71 6.02 7.26
C ARG A 183 8.44 5.92 8.09
N LEU A 184 7.46 5.20 7.57
CA LEU A 184 6.19 4.96 8.26
C LEU A 184 6.20 3.67 9.09
N SER A 185 7.02 2.70 8.75
CA SER A 185 7.15 1.42 9.46
C SER A 185 8.62 1.04 9.70
N ALA A 186 8.83 -0.01 10.47
CA ALA A 186 10.13 -0.61 10.75
C ALA A 186 10.00 -2.13 10.77
N ASN A 187 10.98 -2.85 10.18
CA ASN A 187 11.08 -4.31 10.17
C ASN A 187 9.83 -5.07 9.67
N ASP A 188 8.95 -4.38 8.94
CA ASP A 188 7.72 -4.94 8.34
C ASP A 188 7.24 -4.03 7.20
N PRO A 189 6.72 -4.57 6.10
CA PRO A 189 6.12 -3.75 5.05
C PRO A 189 5.00 -2.86 5.59
N THR A 190 5.00 -1.60 5.15
CA THR A 190 4.02 -0.61 5.62
C THR A 190 2.60 -0.98 5.21
N ASN A 191 1.68 -1.02 6.18
CA ASN A 191 0.25 -1.15 5.91
C ASN A 191 -0.31 0.19 5.38
N ILE A 192 -0.49 0.28 4.06
CA ILE A 192 -0.99 1.48 3.37
C ILE A 192 -2.50 1.71 3.52
N LEU A 193 -3.26 0.72 4.06
CA LEU A 193 -4.67 0.89 4.42
C LEU A 193 -4.89 1.83 5.60
N SER A 194 -3.84 2.08 6.38
CA SER A 194 -3.91 2.95 7.56
C SER A 194 -4.03 4.44 7.21
N ILE A 195 -3.79 4.83 5.95
CA ILE A 195 -3.79 6.22 5.50
C ILE A 195 -5.08 6.51 4.72
N PRO A 196 -6.02 7.35 5.27
CA PRO A 196 -7.20 7.79 4.54
C PRO A 196 -6.83 8.66 3.34
N ALA A 197 -7.55 8.49 2.24
CA ALA A 197 -7.33 9.24 1.01
C ALA A 197 -7.49 10.76 1.20
N GLU A 198 -8.41 11.18 2.05
CA GLU A 198 -8.69 12.59 2.36
C GLU A 198 -7.56 13.32 3.08
N ALA A 199 -6.66 12.59 3.76
CA ALA A 199 -5.48 13.16 4.43
C ALA A 199 -4.36 13.56 3.45
N VAL A 200 -4.40 13.01 2.24
CA VAL A 200 -3.28 13.07 1.29
C VAL A 200 -3.34 14.34 0.45
N GLU A 201 -2.25 15.10 0.43
CA GLU A 201 -2.03 16.21 -0.51
C GLU A 201 -1.57 15.70 -1.87
N ARG A 202 -0.62 14.75 -1.85
CA ARG A 202 -0.14 14.04 -3.03
C ARG A 202 0.65 12.79 -2.63
N VAL A 203 0.77 11.87 -3.57
CA VAL A 203 1.64 10.70 -3.48
C VAL A 203 2.72 10.81 -4.54
N GLU A 204 3.97 10.67 -4.12
CA GLU A 204 5.14 10.68 -5.01
C GLU A 204 5.70 9.27 -5.08
N ILE A 205 5.74 8.67 -6.28
CA ILE A 205 6.20 7.30 -6.53
C ILE A 205 7.52 7.37 -7.28
N LEU A 206 8.62 7.20 -6.56
CA LEU A 206 9.96 7.13 -7.13
C LEU A 206 10.24 5.70 -7.62
N LYS A 207 10.40 5.54 -8.92
CA LYS A 207 10.56 4.24 -9.60
C LYS A 207 12.02 3.93 -9.93
N SER A 208 12.90 4.03 -8.94
CA SER A 208 14.33 3.73 -9.02
C SER A 208 14.86 3.22 -7.69
N GLY A 209 15.93 2.44 -7.69
CA GLY A 209 16.66 2.13 -6.46
C GLY A 209 17.11 3.41 -5.77
N ALA A 210 16.72 3.60 -4.52
CA ALA A 210 16.90 4.84 -3.79
C ALA A 210 17.55 4.66 -2.40
N SER A 211 18.23 3.54 -2.17
CA SER A 211 18.92 3.32 -0.89
C SER A 211 20.02 4.33 -0.62
N ALA A 212 20.59 4.96 -1.67
CA ALA A 212 21.55 6.07 -1.53
C ALA A 212 20.96 7.32 -0.83
N ILE A 213 19.64 7.46 -0.84
CA ILE A 213 18.91 8.60 -0.22
C ILE A 213 18.23 8.15 1.07
N TYR A 214 17.52 7.00 1.06
CA TYR A 214 16.60 6.59 2.10
C TYR A 214 17.04 5.35 2.90
N GLY A 215 18.15 4.69 2.50
CA GLY A 215 18.66 3.47 3.14
C GLY A 215 17.97 2.19 2.66
N SER A 216 18.04 1.13 3.46
CA SER A 216 17.43 -0.18 3.19
C SER A 216 15.99 -0.10 2.72
N ASP A 217 15.46 -1.14 2.06
CA ASP A 217 14.09 -1.35 1.61
C ASP A 217 13.71 -0.59 0.31
N ALA A 218 14.47 0.47 -0.07
CA ALA A 218 14.24 1.25 -1.29
C ALA A 218 14.88 0.59 -2.54
N VAL A 219 14.61 -0.69 -2.76
CA VAL A 219 15.15 -1.51 -3.87
C VAL A 219 14.35 -1.32 -5.16
N ALA A 220 13.04 -1.58 -5.11
CA ALA A 220 12.13 -1.37 -6.25
C ALA A 220 11.79 0.11 -6.44
N GLY A 221 11.76 0.86 -5.35
CA GLY A 221 11.47 2.28 -5.31
C GLY A 221 10.94 2.76 -3.97
N VAL A 222 10.39 3.99 -3.99
CA VAL A 222 9.87 4.67 -2.79
C VAL A 222 8.51 5.26 -3.09
N ILE A 223 7.57 5.11 -2.16
CA ILE A 223 6.27 5.80 -2.17
C ILE A 223 6.27 6.78 -1.01
N ASN A 224 6.28 8.07 -1.32
CA ASN A 224 6.23 9.12 -0.31
C ASN A 224 4.84 9.75 -0.29
N VAL A 225 4.15 9.61 0.83
CA VAL A 225 2.84 10.19 1.08
C VAL A 225 3.03 11.55 1.73
N ILE A 226 2.66 12.58 1.03
CA ILE A 226 2.66 13.95 1.55
C ILE A 226 1.25 14.27 2.04
N LEU A 227 1.18 14.62 3.32
CA LEU A 227 -0.08 14.97 3.97
C LEU A 227 -0.43 16.44 3.75
N LYS A 228 -1.71 16.75 3.73
CA LYS A 228 -2.19 18.14 3.76
C LYS A 228 -1.59 18.88 4.94
N SER A 229 -1.10 20.08 4.70
CA SER A 229 -0.50 20.94 5.75
C SER A 229 -1.52 21.89 6.39
N SER A 230 -2.59 22.22 5.67
CA SER A 230 -3.67 23.10 6.11
C SER A 230 -4.97 22.75 5.39
N ALA A 231 -6.08 23.30 5.84
CA ALA A 231 -7.36 23.29 5.15
C ALA A 231 -8.05 24.63 5.41
N ASP A 232 -8.84 25.07 4.46
CA ASP A 232 -9.70 26.24 4.66
C ASP A 232 -11.01 25.80 5.31
N GLY A 233 -11.21 26.11 6.61
CA GLY A 233 -12.40 25.74 7.36
C GLY A 233 -12.44 24.26 7.77
N MET A 234 -13.67 23.77 7.88
CA MET A 234 -13.97 22.40 8.28
C MET A 234 -14.69 21.67 7.14
N HIS A 235 -14.34 20.41 6.95
CA HIS A 235 -15.01 19.52 6.02
C HIS A 235 -15.51 18.27 6.75
N ALA A 236 -16.74 17.85 6.47
CA ALA A 236 -17.29 16.58 6.94
C ALA A 236 -17.89 15.80 5.76
N SER A 237 -17.64 14.50 5.70
CA SER A 237 -18.25 13.67 4.68
C SER A 237 -18.68 12.31 5.22
N VAL A 238 -19.74 11.76 4.62
CA VAL A 238 -20.22 10.39 4.86
C VAL A 238 -20.38 9.71 3.51
N SER A 239 -19.78 8.54 3.39
CA SER A 239 -19.93 7.65 2.23
C SER A 239 -20.57 6.34 2.68
N TYR A 240 -21.52 5.85 1.91
CA TYR A 240 -22.12 4.52 2.07
C TYR A 240 -22.08 3.79 0.74
N GLY A 241 -21.64 2.53 0.77
CA GLY A 241 -21.62 1.68 -0.41
C GLY A 241 -21.95 0.23 -0.08
N ASP A 242 -22.37 -0.51 -1.11
CA ASP A 242 -22.70 -1.93 -0.99
C ASP A 242 -22.36 -2.68 -2.28
N THR A 243 -22.11 -3.97 -2.17
CA THR A 243 -21.92 -4.84 -3.32
C THR A 243 -23.27 -5.28 -3.89
N THR A 244 -23.36 -5.52 -5.19
CA THR A 244 -24.61 -5.99 -5.81
C THR A 244 -24.91 -7.47 -5.55
N GLN A 245 -23.93 -8.21 -5.06
CA GLN A 245 -24.03 -9.65 -4.75
C GLN A 245 -24.16 -9.93 -3.24
N GLY A 246 -24.26 -8.88 -2.40
CA GLY A 246 -24.38 -8.96 -0.95
C GLY A 246 -23.03 -9.08 -0.21
N GLY A 247 -23.04 -8.71 1.07
CA GLY A 247 -21.87 -8.60 1.92
C GLY A 247 -20.98 -7.39 1.58
N GLY A 248 -20.10 -7.00 2.49
CA GLY A 248 -19.14 -5.92 2.24
C GLY A 248 -19.70 -4.50 2.32
N GLN A 249 -20.89 -4.29 2.94
CA GLN A 249 -21.42 -2.94 3.19
C GLN A 249 -20.36 -2.06 3.82
N THR A 250 -20.07 -0.92 3.22
CA THR A 250 -19.02 -0.03 3.68
C THR A 250 -19.60 1.33 4.06
N THR A 251 -19.27 1.80 5.26
CA THR A 251 -19.54 3.17 5.69
C THR A 251 -18.21 3.84 6.00
N ASP A 252 -18.01 5.05 5.49
CA ASP A 252 -16.82 5.84 5.73
C ASP A 252 -17.22 7.26 6.13
N VAL A 253 -16.74 7.72 7.27
CA VAL A 253 -17.01 9.05 7.84
C VAL A 253 -15.71 9.78 8.02
N ASN A 254 -15.62 10.96 7.42
CA ASN A 254 -14.46 11.83 7.52
C ASN A 254 -14.85 13.18 8.11
N VAL A 255 -14.03 13.67 9.01
CA VAL A 255 -14.05 15.07 9.48
C VAL A 255 -12.62 15.57 9.45
N TYR A 256 -12.36 16.58 8.66
CA TYR A 256 -11.06 17.23 8.67
C TYR A 256 -11.20 18.75 8.62
N GLY A 257 -10.16 19.41 9.01
CA GLY A 257 -10.12 20.86 9.00
C GLY A 257 -8.73 21.37 9.31
N GLY A 258 -8.62 22.68 9.30
CA GLY A 258 -7.33 23.29 9.54
C GLY A 258 -7.42 24.80 9.57
N THR A 259 -6.26 25.40 9.64
CA THR A 259 -6.09 26.85 9.54
C THR A 259 -4.72 27.15 9.01
N GLN A 260 -4.63 28.26 8.32
CA GLN A 260 -3.39 28.82 7.82
C GLN A 260 -3.32 30.31 8.17
N SER A 261 -2.20 30.72 8.74
CA SER A 261 -1.84 32.11 8.97
C SER A 261 -0.48 32.39 8.32
N ASP A 262 0.00 33.62 8.41
CA ASP A 262 1.32 34.00 7.88
C ASP A 262 2.47 33.19 8.52
N THR A 263 2.28 32.68 9.72
CA THR A 263 3.33 31.99 10.51
C THR A 263 2.96 30.59 10.96
N SER A 264 1.72 30.13 10.80
CA SER A 264 1.33 28.81 11.26
C SER A 264 0.39 28.10 10.31
N ARG A 265 0.58 26.80 10.19
CA ARG A 265 -0.26 25.87 9.42
C ARG A 265 -0.65 24.72 10.31
N PHE A 266 -1.93 24.40 10.28
CA PHE A 266 -2.47 23.27 11.04
C PHE A 266 -3.49 22.52 10.20
N PHE A 267 -3.39 21.20 10.23
CA PHE A 267 -4.35 20.27 9.64
C PHE A 267 -4.65 19.16 10.63
N PHE A 268 -5.90 18.73 10.70
CA PHE A 268 -6.29 17.52 11.42
C PHE A 268 -7.32 16.75 10.62
N LEU A 269 -7.36 15.43 10.85
CA LEU A 269 -8.34 14.51 10.26
C LEU A 269 -8.73 13.45 11.28
N LEU A 270 -10.03 13.18 11.34
CA LEU A 270 -10.65 12.04 11.99
C LEU A 270 -11.40 11.24 10.90
N ASN A 271 -11.01 10.00 10.70
CA ASN A 271 -11.69 9.06 9.81
C ASN A 271 -12.16 7.84 10.58
N HIS A 272 -13.40 7.43 10.37
CA HIS A 272 -13.94 6.17 10.87
C HIS A 272 -14.58 5.40 9.72
N MET A 273 -14.09 4.16 9.47
CA MET A 273 -14.57 3.30 8.40
C MET A 273 -14.97 1.95 8.96
N THR A 274 -16.13 1.45 8.51
CA THR A 274 -16.58 0.09 8.75
C THR A 274 -16.89 -0.61 7.45
N ARG A 275 -16.51 -1.89 7.35
CA ARG A 275 -16.91 -2.77 6.25
C ARG A 275 -17.35 -4.11 6.81
N GLY A 276 -18.52 -4.59 6.35
CA GLY A 276 -19.02 -5.93 6.63
C GLY A 276 -18.18 -7.02 5.96
N ASP A 277 -18.21 -8.24 6.48
CA ASP A 277 -17.57 -9.38 5.82
C ASP A 277 -18.34 -9.81 4.54
N ILE A 278 -17.60 -10.45 3.64
CA ILE A 278 -18.14 -11.20 2.51
C ILE A 278 -17.84 -12.66 2.81
N GLY A 279 -18.89 -13.47 3.01
CA GLY A 279 -18.73 -14.91 3.21
C GLY A 279 -18.40 -15.63 1.91
N MET A 280 -17.72 -16.77 1.99
CA MET A 280 -17.40 -17.56 0.80
C MET A 280 -18.65 -17.98 0.03
N ARG A 281 -19.79 -18.18 0.70
CA ARG A 281 -21.08 -18.50 0.05
C ARG A 281 -21.67 -17.36 -0.79
N ASP A 282 -21.19 -16.14 -0.59
CA ASP A 282 -21.73 -14.96 -1.27
C ASP A 282 -21.17 -14.77 -2.68
N ARG A 283 -20.22 -15.61 -3.10
CA ARG A 283 -19.59 -15.57 -4.43
C ARG A 283 -19.50 -16.97 -5.02
N ASP A 284 -19.97 -17.14 -6.24
CA ASP A 284 -20.05 -18.44 -6.92
C ASP A 284 -18.72 -19.19 -6.92
N ILE A 285 -17.62 -18.49 -7.17
CA ILE A 285 -16.28 -19.08 -7.26
C ILE A 285 -15.78 -19.64 -5.91
N THR A 286 -16.28 -19.12 -4.79
CA THR A 286 -15.90 -19.55 -3.43
C THR A 286 -16.98 -20.32 -2.69
N ALA A 287 -18.20 -20.41 -3.22
CA ALA A 287 -19.37 -20.91 -2.52
C ALA A 287 -19.27 -22.36 -2.03
N THR A 288 -18.48 -23.18 -2.70
CA THR A 288 -18.23 -24.58 -2.34
C THR A 288 -16.74 -24.87 -2.29
N SER A 289 -16.33 -25.81 -1.46
CA SER A 289 -14.97 -26.37 -1.48
C SER A 289 -14.78 -27.40 -2.61
N ASP A 290 -15.84 -27.83 -3.30
CA ASP A 290 -15.76 -28.64 -4.51
C ASP A 290 -15.54 -27.74 -5.73
N LYS A 291 -14.30 -27.61 -6.17
CA LYS A 291 -13.90 -26.73 -7.29
C LYS A 291 -13.86 -27.41 -8.65
N ARG A 292 -14.28 -28.69 -8.76
CA ARG A 292 -14.26 -29.44 -10.02
C ARG A 292 -15.06 -28.77 -11.13
N ALA A 293 -16.14 -28.06 -10.79
CA ALA A 293 -16.94 -27.28 -11.76
C ALA A 293 -16.13 -26.14 -12.44
N PHE A 294 -15.08 -25.64 -11.80
CA PHE A 294 -14.17 -24.60 -12.33
C PHE A 294 -12.90 -25.18 -12.94
N GLY A 295 -12.77 -26.54 -12.99
CA GLY A 295 -11.57 -27.22 -13.44
C GLY A 295 -10.49 -27.41 -12.38
N GLY A 296 -10.79 -27.12 -11.15
CA GLY A 296 -9.99 -27.41 -9.96
C GLY A 296 -10.22 -28.82 -9.43
N TYR A 297 -9.88 -29.04 -8.17
CA TYR A 297 -10.08 -30.31 -7.49
C TYR A 297 -11.05 -30.17 -6.31
N ASP A 298 -11.42 -31.30 -5.71
CA ASP A 298 -12.33 -31.35 -4.57
C ASP A 298 -11.54 -31.16 -3.26
N GLU A 299 -11.78 -30.04 -2.55
CA GLU A 299 -11.18 -29.70 -1.26
C GLU A 299 -12.16 -29.88 -0.10
N ARG A 300 -13.27 -30.57 -0.34
CA ARG A 300 -14.17 -30.88 0.76
C ARG A 300 -13.46 -31.72 1.80
N SER A 301 -13.65 -31.37 3.07
CA SER A 301 -12.98 -31.98 4.19
C SER A 301 -13.50 -33.39 4.47
N GLN A 302 -12.60 -34.25 4.91
CA GLN A 302 -12.94 -35.58 5.41
C GLN A 302 -13.41 -35.54 6.86
N PHE A 303 -13.16 -34.49 7.62
CA PHE A 303 -13.82 -34.21 8.88
C PHE A 303 -15.32 -34.11 8.70
N GLY A 304 -16.11 -34.52 9.69
CA GLY A 304 -17.54 -34.55 9.56
C GLY A 304 -18.33 -34.10 10.80
N ASN A 305 -19.60 -33.80 10.60
CA ASN A 305 -20.60 -33.65 11.65
C ASN A 305 -21.88 -34.38 11.20
N PRO A 306 -22.19 -35.58 11.75
CA PRO A 306 -21.52 -36.31 12.83
C PRO A 306 -20.08 -36.71 12.47
N GLY A 307 -19.31 -37.10 13.53
CA GLY A 307 -17.92 -37.48 13.36
C GLY A 307 -17.76 -38.72 12.49
N ARG A 308 -16.68 -38.74 11.73
CA ARG A 308 -16.29 -39.85 10.88
C ARG A 308 -15.36 -40.79 11.69
N ILE A 309 -15.66 -42.10 11.68
CA ILE A 309 -14.86 -43.13 12.31
C ILE A 309 -13.95 -43.79 11.29
N GLY A 310 -12.70 -43.99 11.63
CA GLY A 310 -11.67 -44.45 10.72
C GLY A 310 -11.10 -43.29 9.94
N GLY A 311 -9.83 -42.99 10.11
CA GLY A 311 -9.12 -41.90 9.49
C GLY A 311 -8.84 -42.13 8.01
N VAL A 312 -8.28 -41.11 7.40
CA VAL A 312 -7.63 -41.16 6.09
C VAL A 312 -6.13 -41.18 6.34
N ASN A 313 -5.37 -41.96 5.62
CA ASN A 313 -3.91 -41.85 5.69
C ASN A 313 -3.48 -40.49 5.13
N GLY A 314 -2.23 -40.12 5.33
CA GLY A 314 -1.66 -38.85 4.88
C GLY A 314 -1.76 -38.57 3.36
N PHE A 315 -2.25 -39.52 2.55
CA PHE A 315 -2.46 -39.38 1.10
C PHE A 315 -3.94 -39.26 0.71
N GLY A 316 -4.85 -39.16 1.68
CA GLY A 316 -6.28 -39.10 1.41
C GLY A 316 -6.93 -40.46 1.14
N ASP A 317 -6.18 -41.56 1.25
CA ASP A 317 -6.75 -42.89 1.10
C ASP A 317 -7.52 -43.29 2.36
N LEU A 318 -8.73 -43.87 2.20
CA LEU A 318 -9.53 -44.38 3.29
C LEU A 318 -8.88 -45.62 3.89
N ILE A 319 -8.73 -45.64 5.21
CA ILE A 319 -8.37 -46.84 5.93
C ILE A 319 -9.54 -47.82 5.82
N ALA A 320 -9.24 -49.09 5.55
CA ALA A 320 -10.25 -50.12 5.44
C ALA A 320 -11.13 -50.13 6.70
N ASP A 321 -12.45 -50.19 6.52
CA ASP A 321 -13.48 -50.21 7.56
C ASP A 321 -13.91 -48.83 8.13
N SER A 322 -13.60 -47.69 7.46
CA SER A 322 -14.18 -46.39 7.81
C SER A 322 -15.70 -46.43 7.73
N THR A 323 -16.37 -46.11 8.83
CA THR A 323 -17.83 -46.08 8.91
C THR A 323 -18.29 -44.75 9.49
N ARG A 324 -19.53 -44.32 9.17
CA ARG A 324 -20.12 -43.13 9.77
C ARG A 324 -21.64 -43.21 9.80
N VAL A 325 -22.23 -42.42 10.73
CA VAL A 325 -23.69 -42.23 10.76
C VAL A 325 -24.12 -41.37 9.55
N PRO A 326 -25.26 -41.68 8.92
CA PRO A 326 -25.83 -40.78 7.89
C PRO A 326 -26.08 -39.36 8.41
N ARG A 327 -25.95 -38.35 7.55
CA ARG A 327 -26.22 -36.96 7.95
C ARG A 327 -27.61 -36.81 8.57
N GLY A 328 -27.67 -36.08 9.71
CA GLY A 328 -28.91 -35.75 10.41
C GLY A 328 -29.38 -36.78 11.42
N SER A 329 -28.69 -37.88 11.64
CA SER A 329 -29.03 -38.89 12.62
C SER A 329 -27.91 -39.20 13.58
N TYR A 330 -28.28 -39.67 14.78
CA TYR A 330 -27.41 -40.28 15.76
C TYR A 330 -28.03 -41.58 16.22
N SER A 331 -27.23 -42.64 16.38
CA SER A 331 -27.70 -43.90 16.88
C SER A 331 -26.68 -44.57 17.82
N LEU A 332 -27.16 -45.19 18.90
CA LEU A 332 -26.37 -46.08 19.75
C LEU A 332 -26.28 -47.49 19.18
N ASN A 333 -26.94 -47.77 18.07
CA ASN A 333 -26.87 -49.10 17.46
C ASN A 333 -25.79 -49.10 16.35
N PRO A 334 -24.72 -49.91 16.50
CA PRO A 334 -23.66 -49.97 15.48
C PRO A 334 -24.15 -50.33 14.07
N SER A 335 -25.28 -51.03 13.94
CA SER A 335 -25.83 -51.41 12.63
C SER A 335 -26.37 -50.24 11.79
N ASP A 336 -26.58 -49.08 12.42
CA ASP A 336 -27.00 -47.87 11.71
C ASP A 336 -25.82 -47.14 11.04
N TYR A 337 -24.61 -47.56 11.32
CA TYR A 337 -23.40 -47.02 10.72
C TYR A 337 -23.08 -47.75 9.42
N ARG A 338 -22.81 -47.01 8.36
CA ARG A 338 -22.46 -47.52 7.04
C ARG A 338 -21.06 -47.15 6.64
N ALA A 339 -20.54 -47.80 5.60
CA ALA A 339 -19.28 -47.41 5.00
C ALA A 339 -19.31 -45.97 4.52
N TYR A 340 -18.20 -45.32 4.70
CA TYR A 340 -17.98 -43.95 4.21
C TYR A 340 -18.01 -43.94 2.67
N ASP A 341 -18.71 -42.97 2.14
CA ASP A 341 -18.78 -42.69 0.70
C ASP A 341 -17.96 -41.42 0.39
N PRO A 342 -16.79 -41.54 -0.27
CA PRO A 342 -15.90 -40.41 -0.52
C PRO A 342 -16.52 -39.32 -1.40
N ASP A 343 -17.59 -39.61 -2.14
CA ASP A 343 -18.27 -38.59 -2.95
C ASP A 343 -19.43 -37.90 -2.22
N ALA A 344 -20.15 -38.66 -1.38
CA ALA A 344 -21.37 -38.17 -0.74
C ALA A 344 -21.17 -37.64 0.69
N ASP A 345 -20.13 -38.11 1.41
CA ASP A 345 -19.95 -37.85 2.83
C ASP A 345 -18.88 -36.79 3.15
N LEU A 346 -18.22 -36.21 2.13
CA LEU A 346 -17.29 -35.10 2.34
C LEU A 346 -17.99 -33.86 2.86
N PHE A 347 -17.35 -33.18 3.78
CA PHE A 347 -17.85 -31.97 4.43
C PHE A 347 -17.42 -30.74 3.63
N ASP A 348 -18.39 -30.01 3.09
CA ASP A 348 -18.15 -28.76 2.38
C ASP A 348 -17.93 -27.62 3.38
N THR A 349 -16.68 -27.25 3.62
CA THR A 349 -16.28 -26.23 4.59
C THR A 349 -16.77 -24.84 4.20
N ASN A 350 -16.81 -24.51 2.91
CA ASN A 350 -17.28 -23.23 2.43
C ASN A 350 -18.80 -23.12 2.51
N ALA A 351 -19.51 -24.13 2.03
CA ALA A 351 -20.97 -24.13 2.03
C ALA A 351 -21.57 -24.23 3.46
N LEU A 352 -20.96 -24.97 4.36
CA LEU A 352 -21.48 -25.22 5.70
C LEU A 352 -20.88 -24.33 6.78
N GLY A 353 -19.56 -24.07 6.72
CA GLY A 353 -18.86 -23.20 7.66
C GLY A 353 -18.94 -21.73 7.31
N ASN A 354 -19.10 -21.40 6.03
CA ASN A 354 -19.11 -20.06 5.49
C ASN A 354 -17.99 -19.15 6.01
N PRO A 355 -16.71 -19.51 5.82
CA PRO A 355 -15.61 -18.62 6.18
C PRO A 355 -15.68 -17.31 5.42
N SER A 356 -14.96 -16.30 5.89
CA SER A 356 -14.88 -15.02 5.18
C SER A 356 -14.00 -15.17 3.92
N ALA A 357 -14.53 -14.79 2.78
CA ALA A 357 -13.76 -14.55 1.58
C ALA A 357 -13.05 -13.18 1.67
N ILE A 358 -13.72 -12.19 2.27
CA ILE A 358 -13.17 -10.90 2.65
C ILE A 358 -13.61 -10.61 4.09
N ALA A 359 -12.66 -10.40 4.98
CA ALA A 359 -12.94 -10.14 6.39
C ALA A 359 -13.64 -8.80 6.62
N GLY A 360 -14.51 -8.74 7.62
CA GLY A 360 -15.08 -7.49 8.11
C GLY A 360 -14.01 -6.65 8.83
N THR A 361 -14.07 -5.33 8.70
CA THR A 361 -13.08 -4.44 9.34
C THR A 361 -13.74 -3.18 9.88
N GLU A 362 -13.21 -2.69 11.01
CA GLU A 362 -13.51 -1.40 11.58
C GLU A 362 -12.19 -0.65 11.77
N ARG A 363 -12.08 0.58 11.27
CA ARG A 363 -10.87 1.39 11.33
C ARG A 363 -11.17 2.78 11.87
N LEU A 364 -10.28 3.28 12.71
CA LEU A 364 -10.26 4.65 13.21
C LEU A 364 -8.89 5.25 12.94
N THR A 365 -8.84 6.37 12.23
CA THR A 365 -7.60 7.12 12.00
C THR A 365 -7.75 8.53 12.55
N VAL A 366 -6.75 8.96 13.34
CA VAL A 366 -6.57 10.34 13.77
C VAL A 366 -5.23 10.83 13.28
N LEU A 367 -5.23 11.92 12.56
CA LEU A 367 -4.03 12.47 11.96
C LEU A 367 -3.99 13.98 12.22
N SER A 368 -2.81 14.51 12.53
CA SER A 368 -2.56 15.94 12.66
C SER A 368 -1.23 16.31 12.05
N ASN A 369 -1.19 17.48 11.41
CA ASN A 369 0.02 18.08 10.87
C ASN A 369 0.06 19.54 11.32
N PHE A 370 1.17 19.96 11.90
CA PHE A 370 1.35 21.30 12.46
C PHE A 370 2.71 21.85 12.06
N GLU A 371 2.73 23.10 11.64
CA GLU A 371 3.95 23.85 11.35
C GLU A 371 3.82 25.28 11.91
N GLN A 372 4.88 25.75 12.56
CA GLN A 372 4.96 27.10 13.13
C GLN A 372 6.29 27.74 12.73
N ASP A 373 6.20 28.82 11.97
CA ASP A 373 7.34 29.66 11.59
C ASP A 373 7.68 30.64 12.71
N PHE A 374 8.96 30.91 12.89
CA PHE A 374 9.52 31.87 13.84
C PHE A 374 10.80 32.50 13.24
N LEU A 375 11.37 33.51 13.95
CA LEU A 375 12.53 34.27 13.47
C LEU A 375 12.29 34.87 12.05
N ASP A 376 11.13 35.48 11.85
CA ASP A 376 10.71 36.08 10.59
C ASP A 376 10.76 35.07 9.40
N GLY A 377 10.30 33.85 9.62
CA GLY A 377 10.25 32.79 8.62
C GLY A 377 11.56 32.02 8.42
N ARG A 378 12.66 32.42 9.09
CA ARG A 378 13.97 31.76 8.92
C ARG A 378 14.09 30.41 9.63
N ALA A 379 13.17 30.10 10.50
CA ALA A 379 13.10 28.81 11.17
C ALA A 379 11.65 28.40 11.35
N SER A 380 11.37 27.08 11.31
CA SER A 380 10.07 26.51 11.60
C SER A 380 10.20 25.30 12.50
N PHE A 381 9.19 25.11 13.35
CA PHE A 381 8.91 23.87 14.05
C PHE A 381 7.82 23.14 13.28
N PHE A 382 7.99 21.83 13.05
CA PHE A 382 6.95 20.99 12.45
C PHE A 382 6.70 19.76 13.30
N MET A 383 5.47 19.24 13.24
CA MET A 383 5.07 18.02 13.94
C MET A 383 3.96 17.31 13.16
N THR A 384 4.10 16.01 13.01
CA THR A 384 3.07 15.11 12.48
C THR A 384 2.73 14.07 13.53
N GLY A 385 1.46 14.00 13.92
CA GLY A 385 0.88 12.96 14.78
C GLY A 385 -0.01 12.04 13.97
N PHE A 386 0.12 10.73 14.17
CA PHE A 386 -0.66 9.71 13.51
C PHE A 386 -1.04 8.62 14.51
N PHE A 387 -2.32 8.37 14.63
CA PHE A 387 -2.90 7.25 15.35
C PHE A 387 -3.82 6.48 14.41
N TRP A 388 -3.66 5.18 14.40
CA TRP A 388 -4.52 4.28 13.67
C TRP A 388 -4.88 3.08 14.52
N GLN A 389 -6.16 2.72 14.49
CA GLN A 389 -6.70 1.54 15.13
C GLN A 389 -7.50 0.76 14.12
N MET A 390 -7.36 -0.56 14.14
CA MET A 390 -8.16 -1.48 13.33
C MET A 390 -8.65 -2.62 14.21
N LYS A 391 -9.85 -3.09 13.91
CA LYS A 391 -10.36 -4.37 14.37
C LYS A 391 -10.87 -5.15 13.16
N GLU A 392 -10.14 -6.20 12.79
CA GLU A 392 -10.60 -7.13 11.77
C GLU A 392 -11.33 -8.29 12.40
N LYS A 393 -12.40 -8.78 11.72
CA LYS A 393 -13.16 -9.98 12.06
C LYS A 393 -13.19 -10.89 10.86
N ALA A 394 -12.35 -11.92 10.87
CA ALA A 394 -12.30 -12.96 9.87
C ALA A 394 -12.97 -14.23 10.41
N TYR A 395 -13.88 -14.80 9.66
CA TYR A 395 -14.37 -16.13 9.97
C TYR A 395 -13.54 -17.16 9.21
N LEU A 396 -12.91 -18.04 9.94
CA LEU A 396 -12.06 -19.10 9.40
C LEU A 396 -12.89 -20.34 9.05
N ALA A 397 -12.28 -21.26 8.31
CA ALA A 397 -12.84 -22.60 8.12
C ALA A 397 -13.13 -23.25 9.47
N PRO A 398 -14.21 -24.06 9.58
CA PRO A 398 -14.47 -24.80 10.80
C PRO A 398 -13.28 -25.66 11.22
N LEU A 399 -13.00 -25.69 12.52
CA LEU A 399 -11.89 -26.46 13.07
C LEU A 399 -12.28 -27.94 13.17
N GLY A 400 -11.47 -28.82 12.60
CA GLY A 400 -11.59 -30.28 12.82
C GLY A 400 -10.99 -30.70 14.15
N LEU A 401 -11.66 -31.62 14.83
CA LEU A 401 -11.17 -32.30 16.01
C LEU A 401 -10.79 -33.71 15.60
N SER A 402 -9.52 -34.09 15.75
CA SER A 402 -9.05 -35.46 15.57
C SER A 402 -8.77 -36.10 16.91
N PHE A 403 -9.40 -37.26 17.16
CA PHE A 403 -9.22 -38.03 18.37
C PHE A 403 -8.03 -39.01 18.29
N SER A 404 -7.28 -38.97 17.18
CA SER A 404 -5.95 -39.54 17.08
C SER A 404 -4.86 -38.62 17.67
N ASP A 405 -5.15 -37.32 17.88
CA ASP A 405 -4.23 -36.40 18.59
C ASP A 405 -3.94 -36.94 20.01
N PRO A 406 -2.68 -37.29 20.33
CA PRO A 406 -2.34 -37.90 21.61
C PRO A 406 -2.61 -37.00 22.83
N GLU A 407 -2.75 -35.69 22.64
CA GLU A 407 -3.10 -34.75 23.71
C GLU A 407 -4.60 -34.70 23.98
N ILE A 408 -5.46 -35.06 23.01
CA ILE A 408 -6.89 -35.25 23.15
C ILE A 408 -7.17 -36.66 23.58
N GLY A 409 -6.59 -37.65 22.88
CA GLY A 409 -6.73 -39.07 23.09
C GLY A 409 -8.02 -39.65 22.54
N PRO A 410 -8.11 -40.99 22.51
CA PRO A 410 -9.21 -41.73 21.91
C PRO A 410 -10.52 -41.57 22.69
N ILE A 411 -11.65 -41.82 22.02
CA ILE A 411 -12.98 -41.90 22.65
C ILE A 411 -13.08 -43.21 23.40
N PRO A 412 -13.21 -43.21 24.74
CA PRO A 412 -13.24 -44.44 25.51
C PRO A 412 -14.51 -45.26 25.32
N ALA A 413 -14.43 -46.59 25.52
CA ALA A 413 -15.58 -47.46 25.49
C ALA A 413 -16.66 -47.09 26.53
N SER A 414 -16.28 -46.41 27.61
CA SER A 414 -17.16 -45.90 28.66
C SER A 414 -17.90 -44.59 28.31
N ASN A 415 -17.56 -43.92 27.21
CA ASN A 415 -18.30 -42.75 26.78
C ASN A 415 -19.76 -43.14 26.47
N PRO A 416 -20.76 -42.46 27.06
CA PRO A 416 -22.16 -42.91 26.98
C PRO A 416 -22.74 -42.80 25.56
N TYR A 417 -22.07 -42.08 24.67
CA TYR A 417 -22.46 -41.90 23.28
C TYR A 417 -21.69 -42.84 22.32
N ASN A 418 -20.72 -43.61 22.81
CA ASN A 418 -19.96 -44.54 22.00
C ASN A 418 -20.80 -45.80 21.71
N PRO A 419 -21.26 -46.03 20.46
CA PRO A 419 -22.16 -47.12 20.12
C PRO A 419 -21.43 -48.46 20.01
N PHE A 420 -20.10 -48.48 19.93
CA PHE A 420 -19.32 -49.66 19.60
C PHE A 420 -18.80 -50.41 20.85
N GLY A 421 -18.85 -49.82 22.05
CA GLY A 421 -18.39 -50.41 23.29
C GLY A 421 -16.91 -50.76 23.30
N GLN A 422 -16.13 -50.24 22.42
CA GLN A 422 -14.67 -50.33 22.34
C GLN A 422 -14.06 -48.94 22.17
N GLU A 423 -12.79 -48.80 22.49
CA GLU A 423 -12.06 -47.55 22.30
C GLU A 423 -11.95 -47.19 20.81
N ILE A 424 -12.17 -45.90 20.46
CA ILE A 424 -12.09 -45.40 19.10
C ILE A 424 -10.99 -44.35 19.07
N SER A 425 -9.87 -44.70 18.47
CA SER A 425 -8.69 -43.85 18.33
C SER A 425 -8.72 -42.99 17.06
N ASP A 426 -9.53 -43.37 16.08
CA ASP A 426 -9.58 -42.70 14.79
C ASP A 426 -11.00 -42.19 14.52
N LEU A 427 -11.25 -40.98 14.97
CA LEU A 427 -12.51 -40.25 14.76
C LEU A 427 -12.21 -38.79 14.52
N ASP A 428 -12.78 -38.24 13.44
CA ASP A 428 -12.67 -36.85 13.03
C ASP A 428 -14.05 -36.17 13.08
N TYR A 429 -14.12 -35.04 13.80
CA TYR A 429 -15.36 -34.32 14.06
C TYR A 429 -15.22 -32.81 13.85
N VAL A 430 -16.25 -32.16 13.31
CA VAL A 430 -16.33 -30.70 13.18
C VAL A 430 -17.41 -30.13 14.11
N PRO A 431 -17.05 -29.32 15.14
CA PRO A 431 -18.03 -28.80 16.10
C PRO A 431 -18.79 -27.59 15.54
N LEU A 432 -19.76 -27.82 14.63
CA LEU A 432 -20.59 -26.79 14.04
C LEU A 432 -21.48 -26.05 15.04
N GLU A 433 -21.70 -26.62 16.21
CA GLU A 433 -22.44 -26.03 17.33
C GLU A 433 -21.80 -24.73 17.85
N LEU A 434 -20.51 -24.54 17.64
CA LEU A 434 -19.77 -23.32 18.00
C LEU A 434 -20.02 -22.15 17.02
N GLY A 435 -20.75 -22.42 15.91
CA GLY A 435 -20.99 -21.43 14.86
C GLY A 435 -19.77 -21.17 13.99
N ARG A 436 -19.73 -20.01 13.33
CA ARG A 436 -18.58 -19.59 12.50
C ARG A 436 -17.35 -19.38 13.40
N ARG A 437 -16.20 -19.97 13.03
CA ARG A 437 -14.94 -19.83 13.74
C ARG A 437 -14.39 -18.43 13.54
N LEU A 438 -14.46 -17.60 14.58
CA LEU A 438 -14.03 -16.20 14.53
C LEU A 438 -12.53 -16.10 14.83
N GLN A 439 -11.82 -15.29 14.04
CA GLN A 439 -10.55 -14.67 14.36
C GLN A 439 -10.75 -13.16 14.46
N GLU A 440 -10.32 -12.57 15.56
CA GLU A 440 -10.26 -11.11 15.71
C GLU A 440 -8.80 -10.66 15.66
N THR A 441 -8.53 -9.58 14.90
CA THR A 441 -7.19 -9.00 14.83
C THR A 441 -7.29 -7.52 15.19
N PRO A 442 -7.30 -7.17 16.50
CA PRO A 442 -7.12 -5.79 16.90
C PRO A 442 -5.68 -5.34 16.60
N ALA A 443 -5.52 -4.15 16.05
CA ALA A 443 -4.24 -3.53 15.74
C ALA A 443 -4.24 -2.06 16.11
N HIS A 444 -3.10 -1.56 16.59
CA HIS A 444 -2.88 -0.17 16.95
C HIS A 444 -1.55 0.31 16.39
N THR A 445 -1.57 1.48 15.75
CA THR A 445 -0.34 2.16 15.31
C THR A 445 -0.30 3.56 15.89
N TYR A 446 0.83 3.90 16.48
CA TYR A 446 1.15 5.23 16.99
C TYR A 446 2.40 5.73 16.29
N ARG A 447 2.37 6.94 15.77
CA ARG A 447 3.54 7.60 15.23
C ARG A 447 3.52 9.09 15.54
N ILE A 448 4.64 9.58 16.03
CA ILE A 448 4.89 11.01 16.21
C ILE A 448 6.24 11.31 15.56
N SER A 449 6.28 12.32 14.73
CA SER A 449 7.53 12.87 14.23
C SER A 449 7.47 14.38 14.28
N GLY A 450 8.56 15.00 14.70
CA GLY A 450 8.61 16.46 14.80
C GLY A 450 10.04 16.95 14.87
N GLY A 451 10.25 18.21 14.49
CA GLY A 451 11.59 18.75 14.38
C GLY A 451 11.65 20.23 14.11
N LEU A 452 12.84 20.67 13.84
CA LEU A 452 13.17 22.04 13.51
C LEU A 452 13.73 22.10 12.09
N ARG A 453 13.31 23.11 11.36
CA ARG A 453 13.82 23.46 10.04
C ARG A 453 14.28 24.90 10.07
N GLY A 454 15.37 25.22 9.40
CA GLY A 454 15.87 26.59 9.39
C GLY A 454 16.94 26.84 8.35
N GLU A 455 17.25 28.11 8.10
CA GLU A 455 18.24 28.54 7.15
C GLU A 455 19.41 29.25 7.86
N VAL A 456 20.64 28.83 7.49
CA VAL A 456 21.88 29.46 7.94
C VAL A 456 22.69 29.86 6.72
N GLY A 457 22.70 31.16 6.39
CA GLY A 457 23.20 31.64 5.13
C GLY A 457 22.36 31.14 3.95
N GLN A 458 22.98 30.38 3.05
CA GLN A 458 22.30 29.73 1.92
C GLN A 458 22.07 28.23 2.14
N TRP A 459 22.34 27.74 3.36
CA TRP A 459 22.15 26.34 3.74
C TRP A 459 20.86 26.18 4.52
N ARG A 460 20.07 25.23 4.08
CA ARG A 460 18.90 24.76 4.79
C ARG A 460 19.29 23.61 5.69
N LEU A 461 18.85 23.67 6.93
CA LEU A 461 19.09 22.66 7.96
C LEU A 461 17.74 22.12 8.41
N GLU A 462 17.69 20.82 8.62
CA GLU A 462 16.51 20.14 9.21
C GLU A 462 16.99 19.07 10.17
N SER A 463 16.32 18.96 11.33
CA SER A 463 16.52 17.86 12.26
C SER A 463 15.18 17.44 12.82
N ALA A 464 14.97 16.14 12.98
CA ALA A 464 13.73 15.58 13.52
C ALA A 464 13.98 14.39 14.45
N LEU A 465 12.98 14.19 15.31
CA LEU A 465 12.79 12.99 16.11
C LEU A 465 11.56 12.26 15.57
N SER A 466 11.63 10.94 15.48
CA SER A 466 10.51 10.09 15.09
C SER A 466 10.37 8.94 16.08
N TRP A 467 9.12 8.68 16.47
CA TRP A 467 8.74 7.59 17.33
C TRP A 467 7.61 6.81 16.67
N PHE A 468 7.72 5.48 16.62
CA PHE A 468 6.74 4.59 15.99
C PHE A 468 6.54 3.34 16.81
N ARG A 469 5.29 2.94 16.99
CA ARG A 469 4.87 1.66 17.58
C ARG A 469 3.69 1.12 16.78
N ASN A 470 3.76 -0.17 16.47
CA ASN A 470 2.66 -0.93 15.89
C ASN A 470 2.51 -2.23 16.67
N GLU A 471 1.32 -2.50 17.15
CA GLU A 471 0.97 -3.69 17.91
C GLU A 471 -0.30 -4.28 17.32
N PHE A 472 -0.32 -5.58 17.10
CA PHE A 472 -1.53 -6.30 16.74
C PHE A 472 -1.55 -7.67 17.38
N THR A 473 -2.76 -8.17 17.65
CA THR A 473 -2.97 -9.48 18.26
C THR A 473 -3.83 -10.32 17.33
N ASN A 474 -3.42 -11.54 17.07
CA ASN A 474 -4.28 -12.53 16.42
C ASN A 474 -5.02 -13.29 17.52
N GLU A 475 -6.30 -12.98 17.75
CA GLU A 475 -7.14 -13.61 18.76
C GLU A 475 -8.07 -14.63 18.12
N LEU A 476 -8.15 -15.82 18.73
CA LEU A 476 -9.05 -16.90 18.34
C LEU A 476 -10.01 -17.20 19.51
N PRO A 477 -11.15 -16.50 19.60
CA PRO A 477 -12.20 -16.82 20.55
C PRO A 477 -12.76 -18.21 20.31
N ASN A 478 -13.20 -18.86 21.37
CA ASN A 478 -13.76 -20.23 21.34
C ASN A 478 -12.75 -21.29 20.88
N SER A 479 -11.45 -21.07 21.08
CA SER A 479 -10.42 -22.10 20.90
C SER A 479 -10.65 -23.24 21.90
N ILE A 480 -10.58 -24.48 21.44
CA ILE A 480 -10.83 -25.68 22.28
C ILE A 480 -9.53 -26.10 22.96
N ILE A 481 -9.55 -26.18 24.28
CA ILE A 481 -8.42 -26.65 25.09
C ILE A 481 -8.34 -28.18 24.98
N LYS A 482 -7.22 -28.72 24.49
CA LYS A 482 -7.01 -30.16 24.26
C LYS A 482 -7.21 -30.98 25.55
N SER A 483 -6.59 -30.61 26.66
CA SER A 483 -6.70 -31.29 27.95
C SER A 483 -8.10 -31.25 28.55
N ALA A 484 -8.85 -30.17 28.31
CA ALA A 484 -10.24 -30.07 28.73
C ALA A 484 -11.14 -30.96 27.87
N LEU A 485 -10.91 -31.03 26.55
CA LEU A 485 -11.62 -31.96 25.65
C LEU A 485 -11.37 -33.41 26.04
N ARG A 486 -10.11 -33.80 26.32
CA ARG A 486 -9.76 -35.11 26.91
C ARG A 486 -10.59 -35.41 28.15
N THR A 487 -10.76 -34.44 29.04
CA THR A 487 -11.59 -34.62 30.24
C THR A 487 -13.07 -34.79 29.86
N ALA A 488 -13.59 -34.01 28.90
CA ALA A 488 -14.98 -34.02 28.50
C ALA A 488 -15.43 -35.32 27.83
N ILE A 489 -14.56 -35.95 27.02
CA ILE A 489 -14.89 -37.27 26.41
C ILE A 489 -14.95 -38.41 27.45
N ASN A 490 -14.34 -38.23 28.62
CA ASN A 490 -14.31 -39.19 29.72
C ASN A 490 -15.38 -38.91 30.80
N ARG A 491 -16.20 -37.84 30.66
CA ARG A 491 -17.28 -37.55 31.62
C ARG A 491 -18.35 -38.65 31.60
N PRO A 492 -18.99 -38.97 32.74
CA PRO A 492 -20.13 -39.88 32.76
C PRO A 492 -21.43 -39.17 32.39
N GLY A 493 -22.40 -39.92 31.84
CA GLY A 493 -23.76 -39.42 31.56
C GLY A 493 -23.85 -38.36 30.49
N ALA A 494 -24.90 -37.57 30.54
CA ALA A 494 -25.26 -36.63 29.46
C ALA A 494 -24.29 -35.43 29.27
N THR A 495 -23.37 -35.24 30.22
CA THR A 495 -22.37 -34.15 30.14
C THR A 495 -21.11 -34.52 29.36
N ALA A 496 -20.97 -35.79 28.95
CA ALA A 496 -19.90 -36.25 28.09
C ALA A 496 -19.97 -35.56 26.72
N PHE A 497 -18.82 -35.26 26.12
CA PHE A 497 -18.78 -34.77 24.75
C PHE A 497 -19.19 -35.89 23.76
N ASN A 498 -20.05 -35.55 22.79
CA ASN A 498 -20.62 -36.47 21.80
C ASN A 498 -20.15 -36.19 20.38
N PRO A 499 -19.13 -36.81 19.82
CA PRO A 499 -18.71 -36.61 18.45
C PRO A 499 -19.49 -37.43 17.40
N PHE A 500 -20.45 -38.26 17.84
CA PHE A 500 -21.20 -39.17 16.97
C PHE A 500 -22.50 -38.56 16.43
N CYS A 501 -22.90 -37.38 16.87
CA CYS A 501 -24.15 -36.80 16.49
C CYS A 501 -23.97 -35.54 15.62
N ASN A 502 -25.03 -35.20 14.87
CA ASN A 502 -25.06 -33.96 14.06
C ASN A 502 -25.57 -32.79 14.94
N GLN A 503 -24.70 -31.86 15.25
CA GLN A 503 -24.97 -30.60 15.96
C GLN A 503 -25.78 -30.80 17.25
N CYS A 504 -25.44 -31.75 18.07
CA CYS A 504 -26.22 -32.06 19.26
C CYS A 504 -25.55 -31.73 20.60
N ASN A 505 -24.26 -31.38 20.59
CA ASN A 505 -23.56 -30.99 21.80
C ASN A 505 -24.14 -29.68 22.35
N THR A 506 -24.46 -29.68 23.62
CA THR A 506 -25.07 -28.56 24.33
C THR A 506 -23.99 -27.64 24.92
N ALA A 507 -24.39 -26.43 25.34
CA ALA A 507 -23.51 -25.51 26.05
C ALA A 507 -22.88 -26.14 27.32
N GLU A 508 -23.58 -27.08 28.00
CA GLU A 508 -23.06 -27.80 29.17
C GLU A 508 -21.92 -28.75 28.78
N GLN A 509 -21.97 -29.36 27.62
CA GLN A 509 -20.92 -30.26 27.12
C GLN A 509 -19.66 -29.47 26.70
N PHE A 510 -19.85 -28.24 26.20
CA PHE A 510 -18.76 -27.30 25.92
C PHE A 510 -18.26 -26.54 27.16
N ALA A 511 -18.95 -26.63 28.30
CA ALA A 511 -18.57 -25.85 29.49
C ALA A 511 -17.14 -26.19 29.95
N GLY A 512 -16.28 -25.14 30.03
CA GLY A 512 -14.89 -25.26 30.42
C GLY A 512 -13.96 -25.83 29.34
N LEU A 513 -14.44 -26.05 28.10
CA LEU A 513 -13.60 -26.47 26.97
C LEU A 513 -13.00 -25.25 26.21
N LEU A 514 -13.67 -24.11 26.29
CA LEU A 514 -13.37 -22.95 25.43
C LEU A 514 -12.50 -21.91 26.14
N THR A 515 -11.62 -21.33 25.38
CA THR A 515 -10.78 -20.19 25.76
C THR A 515 -10.60 -19.23 24.59
N THR A 516 -10.03 -18.06 24.83
CA THR A 516 -9.44 -17.23 23.79
C THR A 516 -7.95 -17.51 23.74
N SER A 517 -7.44 -17.97 22.61
CA SER A 517 -6.00 -18.09 22.38
C SER A 517 -5.54 -16.91 21.50
N GLY A 518 -4.26 -16.51 21.64
CA GLY A 518 -3.78 -15.38 20.86
C GLY A 518 -2.26 -15.22 20.89
N THR A 519 -1.80 -14.44 19.91
CA THR A 519 -0.39 -14.06 19.80
C THR A 519 -0.31 -12.57 19.52
N GLU A 520 0.37 -11.84 20.38
CA GLU A 520 0.66 -10.42 20.22
C GLU A 520 1.98 -10.25 19.45
N ILE A 521 1.97 -9.36 18.46
CA ILE A 521 3.12 -9.02 17.62
C ILE A 521 3.32 -7.51 17.67
N GLY A 522 4.54 -7.09 17.99
CA GLY A 522 4.91 -5.68 18.13
C GLY A 522 6.08 -5.27 17.24
N PHE A 523 5.98 -4.08 16.62
CA PHE A 523 7.05 -3.43 15.88
C PHE A 523 7.32 -2.05 16.46
N SER A 524 8.58 -1.67 16.55
CA SER A 524 8.99 -0.39 17.12
C SER A 524 10.10 0.27 16.32
N SER A 525 10.10 1.62 16.25
CA SER A 525 11.21 2.40 15.72
C SER A 525 11.32 3.73 16.45
N ASP A 526 12.55 4.08 16.84
CA ASP A 526 12.92 5.37 17.40
C ASP A 526 14.07 5.93 16.56
N ALA A 527 13.93 7.14 16.02
CA ALA A 527 14.95 7.72 15.13
C ALA A 527 15.21 9.20 15.44
N VAL A 528 16.45 9.62 15.23
CA VAL A 528 16.85 11.02 15.11
C VAL A 528 17.58 11.21 13.80
N ASP A 529 17.18 12.20 13.03
CA ASP A 529 17.81 12.55 11.75
C ASP A 529 18.24 14.02 11.73
N PHE A 530 19.29 14.27 10.96
CA PHE A 530 19.78 15.60 10.62
C PHE A 530 20.11 15.66 9.13
N ARG A 531 19.70 16.75 8.46
CA ARG A 531 19.95 17.03 7.05
C ARG A 531 20.40 18.47 6.89
N ALA A 532 21.32 18.69 5.96
CA ALA A 532 21.74 20.01 5.53
C ALA A 532 21.86 20.03 4.02
N SER A 533 21.30 21.02 3.34
CA SER A 533 21.40 21.18 1.89
C SER A 533 21.66 22.64 1.52
N GLY A 534 22.47 22.86 0.46
CA GLY A 534 22.80 24.21 0.03
C GLY A 534 23.85 24.23 -1.07
N PRO A 535 24.25 25.44 -1.52
CA PRO A 535 25.29 25.62 -2.51
C PRO A 535 26.68 25.32 -1.95
N LEU A 536 27.52 24.64 -2.73
CA LEU A 536 28.92 24.39 -2.40
C LEU A 536 29.85 25.45 -3.01
N PHE A 537 29.85 25.58 -4.34
CA PHE A 537 30.66 26.53 -5.10
C PHE A 537 30.07 26.73 -6.50
N ALA A 538 30.47 27.84 -7.15
CA ALA A 538 30.05 28.13 -8.51
C ALA A 538 31.06 27.60 -9.52
N LEU A 539 30.56 26.98 -10.60
CA LEU A 539 31.30 26.66 -11.83
C LEU A 539 30.86 27.63 -12.93
N PRO A 540 31.63 27.75 -14.04
CA PRO A 540 31.17 28.50 -15.21
C PRO A 540 29.82 28.01 -15.78
N THR A 541 29.47 26.76 -15.47
CA THR A 541 28.24 26.10 -15.91
C THR A 541 27.03 26.31 -14.96
N GLY A 542 27.27 26.79 -13.74
CA GLY A 542 26.24 27.06 -12.75
C GLY A 542 26.68 26.69 -11.32
N LEU A 543 25.73 26.69 -10.40
CA LEU A 543 25.97 26.47 -8.99
C LEU A 543 25.96 24.97 -8.66
N VAL A 544 27.05 24.45 -8.11
CA VAL A 544 27.10 23.08 -7.54
C VAL A 544 26.37 23.10 -6.21
N ARG A 545 25.39 22.22 -6.04
CA ARG A 545 24.63 22.07 -4.81
C ARG A 545 24.97 20.74 -4.13
N ALA A 546 24.82 20.69 -2.83
CA ALA A 546 25.02 19.45 -2.08
C ALA A 546 23.98 19.29 -0.96
N ALA A 547 23.76 18.05 -0.57
CA ALA A 547 23.08 17.70 0.66
C ALA A 547 23.92 16.68 1.42
N VAL A 548 23.91 16.79 2.75
CA VAL A 548 24.53 15.83 3.65
C VAL A 548 23.61 15.54 4.82
N GLY A 549 23.69 14.35 5.42
CA GLY A 549 22.92 14.07 6.60
C GLY A 549 23.39 12.85 7.34
N ALA A 550 22.83 12.69 8.53
CA ALA A 550 23.07 11.59 9.45
C ALA A 550 21.76 11.11 10.06
N GLU A 551 21.67 9.83 10.35
CA GLU A 551 20.53 9.23 11.04
C GLU A 551 21.04 8.23 12.09
N HIS A 552 20.37 8.21 13.23
CA HIS A 552 20.51 7.15 14.23
C HIS A 552 19.12 6.59 14.50
N ARG A 553 18.94 5.29 14.25
CA ARG A 553 17.65 4.60 14.39
C ARG A 553 17.81 3.33 15.21
N ARG A 554 16.81 3.05 16.04
CA ARG A 554 16.65 1.77 16.74
C ARG A 554 15.36 1.14 16.27
N GLU A 555 15.40 -0.13 15.92
CA GLU A 555 14.26 -0.94 15.51
C GLU A 555 14.11 -2.13 16.44
N GLY A 556 12.87 -2.60 16.60
CA GLY A 556 12.57 -3.77 17.39
C GLY A 556 11.34 -4.51 16.87
N VAL A 557 11.35 -5.83 17.07
CA VAL A 557 10.24 -6.75 16.85
C VAL A 557 10.04 -7.61 18.09
N SER A 558 8.79 -7.88 18.45
CA SER A 558 8.42 -8.79 19.52
C SER A 558 7.26 -9.68 19.10
N LEU A 559 7.27 -10.92 19.58
CA LEU A 559 6.19 -11.89 19.45
C LEU A 559 5.95 -12.54 20.82
N THR A 560 4.69 -12.49 21.29
CA THR A 560 4.31 -12.96 22.61
C THR A 560 3.02 -13.79 22.49
N PRO A 561 3.11 -15.12 22.31
CA PRO A 561 1.95 -16.01 22.38
C PRO A 561 1.44 -16.11 23.83
N ASP A 562 0.14 -16.35 24.00
CA ASP A 562 -0.41 -16.72 25.31
C ASP A 562 0.13 -18.07 25.81
N SER A 563 -0.08 -18.37 27.08
CA SER A 563 0.51 -19.55 27.72
C SER A 563 0.05 -20.89 27.14
N LEU A 564 -1.18 -20.97 26.60
CA LEU A 564 -1.68 -22.20 25.96
C LEU A 564 -1.12 -22.31 24.53
N THR A 565 -1.01 -21.23 23.81
CA THR A 565 -0.38 -21.22 22.48
C THR A 565 1.10 -21.58 22.58
N GLN A 566 1.83 -21.12 23.61
CA GLN A 566 3.24 -21.48 23.82
C GLN A 566 3.47 -22.98 23.91
N ILE A 567 2.53 -23.75 24.46
CA ILE A 567 2.64 -25.21 24.61
C ILE A 567 1.82 -25.99 23.57
N GLY A 568 1.16 -25.35 22.61
CA GLY A 568 0.27 -26.02 21.66
C GLY A 568 -0.99 -26.61 22.32
N GLY A 569 -1.43 -26.04 23.44
CA GLY A 569 -2.49 -26.60 24.30
C GLY A 569 -3.92 -26.39 23.78
N THR A 570 -4.13 -25.71 22.66
CA THR A 570 -5.44 -25.60 21.98
C THR A 570 -5.44 -26.39 20.68
N VAL A 571 -6.61 -26.85 20.26
CA VAL A 571 -6.76 -27.57 18.99
C VAL A 571 -6.38 -26.66 17.83
N GLY A 572 -5.55 -27.18 16.93
CA GLY A 572 -5.04 -26.43 15.77
C GLY A 572 -3.94 -25.43 16.11
N SER A 573 -3.41 -25.40 17.35
CA SER A 573 -2.20 -24.64 17.69
C SER A 573 -0.99 -25.57 17.79
N TYR A 574 0.16 -25.02 17.41
CA TYR A 574 1.47 -25.64 17.60
C TYR A 574 2.27 -24.87 18.66
N PRO A 575 3.18 -25.52 19.39
CA PRO A 575 4.03 -24.81 20.34
C PRO A 575 4.83 -23.69 19.68
N GLY A 576 4.91 -22.53 20.33
CA GLY A 576 5.66 -21.38 19.83
C GLY A 576 6.26 -20.54 20.95
N GLY A 577 7.53 -20.13 20.82
CA GLY A 577 8.24 -19.30 21.79
C GLY A 577 7.90 -17.81 21.69
N ALA A 578 8.08 -17.08 22.81
CA ALA A 578 8.11 -15.64 22.78
C ALA A 578 9.52 -15.15 22.44
N TYR A 579 9.62 -14.04 21.66
CA TYR A 579 10.91 -13.41 21.39
C TYR A 579 10.80 -11.89 21.34
N GLU A 580 11.93 -11.22 21.57
CA GLU A 580 12.10 -9.79 21.39
C GLU A 580 13.50 -9.51 20.83
N TYR A 581 13.57 -8.89 19.64
CA TYR A 581 14.82 -8.52 18.99
C TYR A 581 14.90 -7.02 18.74
N LYS A 582 16.12 -6.49 18.82
CA LYS A 582 16.39 -5.07 18.59
C LYS A 582 17.69 -4.90 17.82
N ARG A 583 17.72 -3.92 16.91
CA ARG A 583 18.95 -3.48 16.24
C ARG A 583 19.09 -1.97 16.28
N THR A 584 20.33 -1.54 16.15
CA THR A 584 20.70 -0.14 16.03
C THR A 584 21.32 0.10 14.66
N ILE A 585 20.91 1.18 14.00
CA ILE A 585 21.37 1.57 12.67
C ILE A 585 21.94 2.97 12.76
N ARG A 586 23.14 3.20 12.19
CA ARG A 586 23.78 4.51 12.08
C ARG A 586 24.06 4.78 10.62
N SER A 587 23.61 5.91 10.11
CA SER A 587 23.71 6.22 8.70
C SER A 587 24.36 7.58 8.48
N LEU A 588 25.16 7.67 7.42
CA LEU A 588 25.67 8.93 6.87
C LEU A 588 25.37 8.94 5.37
N PHE A 589 24.94 10.08 4.86
CA PHE A 589 24.74 10.24 3.42
C PHE A 589 25.27 11.57 2.90
N ALA A 590 25.61 11.58 1.62
CA ALA A 590 25.96 12.78 0.88
C ALA A 590 25.42 12.70 -0.55
N GLU A 591 24.97 13.84 -1.05
CA GLU A 591 24.47 14.02 -2.41
C GLU A 591 25.08 15.29 -2.99
N VAL A 592 25.47 15.26 -4.27
CA VAL A 592 26.01 16.41 -5.00
C VAL A 592 25.38 16.49 -6.38
N GLN A 593 24.92 17.68 -6.73
CA GLN A 593 24.33 18.02 -8.02
C GLN A 593 25.24 18.99 -8.77
N VAL A 594 25.65 18.59 -9.95
CA VAL A 594 26.67 19.30 -10.75
C VAL A 594 26.05 19.73 -12.10
N PRO A 595 25.90 21.04 -12.35
CA PRO A 595 25.53 21.53 -13.68
C PRO A 595 26.71 21.38 -14.65
N LEU A 596 26.50 20.62 -15.73
CA LEU A 596 27.56 20.31 -16.71
C LEU A 596 27.55 21.27 -17.91
N LEU A 597 26.43 21.94 -18.19
CA LEU A 597 26.30 22.96 -19.23
C LEU A 597 25.74 24.26 -18.64
N PRO A 598 26.09 25.43 -19.21
CA PRO A 598 25.54 26.72 -18.78
C PRO A 598 24.00 26.76 -18.95
N ALA A 599 23.30 27.37 -18.00
CA ALA A 599 21.86 27.54 -18.04
C ALA A 599 21.38 28.42 -19.23
N ALA A 600 22.22 29.35 -19.72
CA ALA A 600 21.97 30.19 -20.90
C ALA A 600 20.60 30.93 -20.88
N GLY A 601 20.24 31.48 -19.70
CA GLY A 601 18.96 32.18 -19.50
C GLY A 601 17.80 31.32 -19.03
N ARG A 602 18.02 30.03 -18.79
CA ARG A 602 17.07 29.09 -18.15
C ARG A 602 17.25 29.10 -16.64
N ALA A 603 16.22 28.66 -15.92
CA ALA A 603 16.28 28.55 -14.46
C ALA A 603 17.37 27.56 -13.98
N GLU A 604 17.63 26.49 -14.75
CA GLU A 604 18.59 25.45 -14.41
C GLU A 604 19.44 25.00 -15.63
N SER A 605 20.54 24.32 -15.35
CA SER A 605 21.42 23.73 -16.36
C SER A 605 20.65 22.72 -17.23
N PRO A 606 20.81 22.75 -18.55
CA PRO A 606 20.19 21.76 -19.41
C PRO A 606 20.80 20.35 -19.25
N LEU A 607 22.03 20.25 -18.80
CA LEU A 607 22.69 18.95 -18.52
C LEU A 607 23.20 18.93 -17.09
N GLU A 608 22.69 17.98 -16.30
CA GLU A 608 22.93 17.89 -14.87
C GLU A 608 23.29 16.47 -14.48
N LEU A 609 24.33 16.33 -13.66
CA LEU A 609 24.76 15.07 -13.03
C LEU A 609 24.47 15.13 -11.54
N THR A 610 23.74 14.15 -11.02
CA THR A 610 23.57 13.94 -9.58
C THR A 610 24.32 12.69 -9.16
N VAL A 611 25.10 12.77 -8.08
CA VAL A 611 25.80 11.64 -7.47
C VAL A 611 25.47 11.64 -5.98
N ALA A 612 25.08 10.47 -5.44
CA ALA A 612 24.82 10.29 -4.03
C ALA A 612 25.42 8.99 -3.52
N ALA A 613 25.71 8.96 -2.22
CA ALA A 613 26.08 7.74 -1.52
C ALA A 613 25.56 7.79 -0.08
N ARG A 614 25.13 6.64 0.44
CA ARG A 614 24.75 6.41 1.82
C ARG A 614 25.49 5.20 2.35
N SER A 615 26.07 5.33 3.54
CA SER A 615 26.64 4.23 4.30
C SER A 615 25.84 4.03 5.57
N GLU A 616 25.48 2.79 5.84
CA GLU A 616 24.69 2.38 7.01
C GLU A 616 25.44 1.29 7.76
N ASP A 617 25.53 1.42 9.09
CA ASP A 617 26.14 0.48 10.01
C ASP A 617 25.06 -0.13 10.91
N TYR A 618 24.83 -1.41 10.74
CA TYR A 618 23.84 -2.22 11.45
C TYR A 618 24.52 -3.03 12.57
N SER A 619 23.91 -3.06 13.75
CA SER A 619 24.49 -3.76 14.91
C SER A 619 24.51 -5.28 14.81
N ASP A 620 23.77 -5.87 13.88
CA ASP A 620 23.58 -7.30 13.67
C ASP A 620 24.45 -7.88 12.54
N PHE A 621 24.50 -7.24 11.37
CA PHE A 621 25.23 -7.80 10.21
C PHE A 621 26.35 -6.89 9.66
N GLY A 622 26.57 -5.68 10.22
CA GLY A 622 27.67 -4.78 9.82
C GLY A 622 27.25 -3.70 8.84
N SER A 623 28.14 -3.28 7.93
CA SER A 623 27.99 -2.05 7.16
C SER A 623 27.70 -2.31 5.69
N GLU A 624 26.74 -1.57 5.12
CA GLU A 624 26.41 -1.54 3.70
C GLU A 624 26.53 -0.11 3.14
N THR A 625 26.93 -0.03 1.85
CA THR A 625 27.07 1.28 1.16
C THR A 625 26.34 1.25 -0.18
N SER A 626 25.45 2.21 -0.38
CA SER A 626 24.59 2.36 -1.56
C SER A 626 24.97 3.61 -2.34
N PRO A 627 25.61 3.51 -3.51
CA PRO A 627 25.84 4.63 -4.42
C PRO A 627 24.69 4.81 -5.41
N LEU A 628 24.52 6.05 -5.88
CA LEU A 628 23.61 6.45 -6.96
C LEU A 628 24.31 7.44 -7.88
N ALA A 629 24.12 7.33 -9.19
CA ALA A 629 24.46 8.33 -10.17
C ALA A 629 23.32 8.50 -11.16
N SER A 630 22.93 9.73 -11.45
CA SER A 630 21.89 10.02 -12.44
C SER A 630 22.24 11.24 -13.29
N LEU A 631 21.81 11.20 -14.55
CA LEU A 631 22.06 12.23 -15.55
C LEU A 631 20.73 12.68 -16.14
N ARG A 632 20.54 13.99 -16.24
CA ARG A 632 19.40 14.64 -16.90
C ARG A 632 19.90 15.56 -18.01
N TYR A 633 19.33 15.42 -19.22
CA TYR A 633 19.61 16.29 -20.34
C TYR A 633 18.32 16.80 -20.96
N SER A 634 18.05 18.11 -20.79
CA SER A 634 16.86 18.79 -21.32
C SER A 634 17.26 19.70 -22.46
N PHE A 635 16.63 19.55 -23.62
CA PHE A 635 16.91 20.30 -24.83
C PHE A 635 15.62 20.69 -25.56
N LEU A 636 15.74 21.42 -26.68
CA LEU A 636 14.59 22.02 -27.41
C LEU A 636 13.71 22.88 -26.47
N ASP A 637 14.33 23.74 -25.65
CA ASP A 637 13.64 24.58 -24.67
C ASP A 637 12.75 23.82 -23.67
N GLY A 638 13.25 22.66 -23.21
CA GLY A 638 12.57 21.83 -22.25
C GLY A 638 11.56 20.83 -22.84
N GLN A 639 11.30 20.89 -24.15
CA GLN A 639 10.34 19.98 -24.79
C GLN A 639 10.75 18.51 -24.77
N VAL A 640 12.04 18.24 -24.68
CA VAL A 640 12.58 16.87 -24.62
C VAL A 640 13.57 16.77 -23.47
N THR A 641 13.34 15.88 -22.55
CA THR A 641 14.27 15.56 -21.47
C THR A 641 14.65 14.08 -21.54
N LEU A 642 15.93 13.80 -21.60
CA LEU A 642 16.50 12.47 -21.46
C LEU A 642 16.99 12.28 -20.03
N ARG A 643 16.78 11.09 -19.47
CA ARG A 643 17.28 10.73 -18.15
C ARG A 643 17.93 9.35 -18.16
N ALA A 644 18.96 9.19 -17.34
CA ALA A 644 19.60 7.90 -17.12
C ALA A 644 20.00 7.79 -15.65
N SER A 645 19.90 6.60 -15.07
CA SER A 645 20.25 6.35 -13.69
C SER A 645 20.92 5.00 -13.49
N TYR A 646 21.82 4.96 -12.50
CA TYR A 646 22.45 3.77 -11.98
C TYR A 646 22.44 3.85 -10.45
N ALA A 647 21.89 2.85 -9.78
CA ALA A 647 21.85 2.80 -8.33
C ALA A 647 22.17 1.39 -7.82
N LYS A 648 22.87 1.31 -6.70
CA LYS A 648 22.89 0.10 -5.86
C LYS A 648 21.99 0.33 -4.66
N ALA A 649 21.27 -0.72 -4.28
CA ALA A 649 20.42 -0.71 -3.12
C ALA A 649 20.55 -2.05 -2.37
N PHE A 650 20.03 -2.13 -1.16
CA PHE A 650 20.03 -3.35 -0.38
C PHE A 650 18.76 -3.45 0.45
N LEU A 651 18.42 -4.67 0.87
CA LEU A 651 17.43 -4.97 1.90
C LEU A 651 18.14 -5.64 3.08
N ALA A 652 18.02 -5.04 4.26
CA ALA A 652 18.49 -5.65 5.49
C ALA A 652 17.61 -6.87 5.84
N PRO A 653 18.16 -7.98 6.33
CA PRO A 653 17.36 -9.09 6.81
C PRO A 653 16.37 -8.63 7.88
N TYR A 654 15.19 -9.21 7.92
CA TYR A 654 14.28 -9.01 9.03
C TYR A 654 14.93 -9.50 10.33
N LEU A 655 14.68 -8.78 11.43
CA LEU A 655 15.33 -9.05 12.71
C LEU A 655 15.13 -10.50 13.18
N GLU A 656 13.91 -11.00 13.01
CA GLU A 656 13.56 -12.37 13.37
C GLU A 656 14.30 -13.41 12.52
N LEU A 657 14.62 -13.12 11.26
CA LEU A 657 15.31 -14.06 10.37
C LEU A 657 16.80 -14.22 10.70
N ALA A 658 17.39 -13.26 11.40
CA ALA A 658 18.81 -13.25 11.76
C ALA A 658 19.12 -14.02 13.06
N THR A 659 18.25 -14.95 13.48
CA THR A 659 18.40 -15.76 14.71
C THR A 659 18.04 -17.21 14.41
N TYR A 660 18.49 -18.15 15.27
CA TYR A 660 18.05 -19.55 15.22
C TYR A 660 16.73 -19.78 15.97
N ASP A 661 16.03 -18.71 16.35
CA ASP A 661 14.79 -18.89 17.06
C ASP A 661 13.68 -19.38 16.14
N TYR A 662 12.82 -20.16 16.72
CA TYR A 662 11.68 -20.77 16.13
C TYR A 662 10.54 -19.75 15.92
N PHE A 663 10.06 -19.60 14.69
CA PHE A 663 8.96 -18.66 14.39
C PHE A 663 7.59 -19.31 14.38
N GLY A 664 7.51 -20.58 14.03
CA GLY A 664 6.27 -21.28 13.94
C GLY A 664 6.39 -22.62 13.23
N THR A 665 5.28 -23.29 13.08
CA THR A 665 5.14 -24.53 12.35
C THR A 665 3.96 -24.50 11.40
N PHE A 666 4.04 -25.29 10.36
CA PHE A 666 2.90 -25.66 9.54
C PHE A 666 3.07 -27.08 9.04
N THR A 667 1.96 -27.74 8.70
CA THR A 667 1.99 -29.05 8.09
C THR A 667 1.87 -28.93 6.58
N ASP A 668 2.72 -29.65 5.84
CA ASP A 668 2.73 -29.69 4.40
C ASP A 668 2.96 -31.14 3.91
N PHE A 669 2.57 -31.44 2.67
CA PHE A 669 2.86 -32.69 1.99
C PHE A 669 4.08 -32.51 1.11
N LEU A 670 5.23 -32.93 1.61
CA LEU A 670 6.50 -32.90 0.89
C LEU A 670 6.82 -34.28 0.29
N ILE A 671 7.50 -34.29 -0.85
CA ILE A 671 7.99 -35.52 -1.43
C ILE A 671 9.18 -36.03 -0.60
N ASP A 672 9.00 -37.12 0.11
CA ASP A 672 10.08 -37.73 0.87
C ASP A 672 11.16 -38.27 -0.10
N PRO A 673 12.41 -37.76 -0.03
CA PRO A 673 13.47 -38.21 -0.94
C PRO A 673 13.86 -39.69 -0.77
N VAL A 674 13.47 -40.32 0.35
CA VAL A 674 13.75 -41.75 0.61
C VAL A 674 12.68 -42.65 0.00
N THR A 675 11.40 -42.34 0.22
CA THR A 675 10.28 -43.14 -0.27
C THR A 675 9.75 -42.73 -1.63
N GLN A 676 10.09 -41.52 -2.08
CA GLN A 676 9.58 -40.88 -3.31
C GLN A 676 8.04 -40.73 -3.30
N GLN A 677 7.46 -40.64 -2.09
CA GLN A 677 6.03 -40.45 -1.91
C GLN A 677 5.75 -39.10 -1.22
N PRO A 678 4.61 -38.46 -1.51
CA PRO A 678 4.12 -37.34 -0.73
C PRO A 678 3.92 -37.79 0.71
N THR A 679 4.57 -37.12 1.66
CA THR A 679 4.58 -37.48 3.08
C THR A 679 4.19 -36.25 3.91
N GLN A 680 3.29 -36.46 4.84
CA GLN A 680 2.85 -35.39 5.74
C GLN A 680 4.02 -34.98 6.64
N THR A 681 4.45 -33.74 6.49
CA THR A 681 5.63 -33.19 7.15
C THR A 681 5.25 -32.01 8.03
N LEU A 682 5.61 -32.05 9.30
CA LEU A 682 5.59 -30.91 10.19
C LEU A 682 6.84 -30.07 9.91
N VAL A 683 6.66 -28.94 9.27
CA VAL A 683 7.73 -28.00 8.96
C VAL A 683 7.85 -26.99 10.11
N VAL A 684 9.00 -26.99 10.77
CA VAL A 684 9.42 -25.99 11.74
C VAL A 684 10.25 -24.98 10.98
N TYR A 685 9.80 -23.73 10.88
CA TYR A 685 10.58 -22.70 10.19
C TYR A 685 11.33 -21.81 11.17
N SER A 686 12.60 -21.57 10.85
CA SER A 686 13.55 -20.85 11.70
C SER A 686 14.42 -19.93 10.86
N GLY A 687 14.91 -18.84 11.46
CA GLY A 687 15.91 -18.00 10.87
C GLY A 687 17.32 -18.57 11.00
N THR A 688 18.30 -17.82 10.54
CA THR A 688 19.75 -18.13 10.70
C THR A 688 20.54 -16.83 10.85
N PRO A 689 21.51 -16.77 11.79
CA PRO A 689 22.45 -15.65 11.88
C PRO A 689 23.36 -15.50 10.65
N GLU A 690 23.42 -16.49 9.78
CA GLU A 690 24.22 -16.51 8.57
C GLU A 690 23.56 -15.80 7.40
N ILE A 691 22.30 -15.32 7.56
CA ILE A 691 21.59 -14.63 6.50
C ILE A 691 22.23 -13.28 6.19
N GLU A 692 22.58 -13.08 4.91
CA GLU A 692 23.20 -11.85 4.42
C GLU A 692 22.14 -10.85 3.94
N PRO A 693 22.49 -9.53 3.92
CA PRO A 693 21.66 -8.53 3.26
C PRO A 693 21.50 -8.82 1.77
N GLU A 694 20.28 -8.68 1.28
CA GLU A 694 20.03 -8.76 -0.15
C GLU A 694 20.56 -7.53 -0.86
N ARG A 695 21.21 -7.69 -2.00
CA ARG A 695 21.81 -6.59 -2.77
C ARG A 695 21.14 -6.45 -4.13
N SER A 696 21.01 -5.22 -4.61
CA SER A 696 20.47 -4.97 -5.93
C SER A 696 21.23 -3.91 -6.71
N THR A 697 21.16 -4.03 -8.03
CA THR A 697 21.64 -3.02 -8.98
C THR A 697 20.49 -2.63 -9.91
N THR A 698 20.12 -1.34 -9.90
CA THR A 698 19.09 -0.78 -10.77
C THR A 698 19.71 0.08 -11.84
N LYS A 699 19.32 -0.13 -13.10
CA LYS A 699 19.66 0.70 -14.26
C LYS A 699 18.37 1.23 -14.87
N GLY A 700 18.30 2.53 -15.10
CA GLY A 700 17.14 3.21 -15.70
C GLY A 700 17.55 4.09 -16.85
N PHE A 701 16.68 4.20 -17.86
CA PHE A 701 16.77 5.16 -18.96
C PHE A 701 15.36 5.64 -19.30
N GLY A 702 15.19 6.95 -19.58
CA GLY A 702 13.88 7.51 -19.90
C GLY A 702 13.93 8.72 -20.81
N ILE A 703 12.79 9.00 -21.42
CA ILE A 703 12.52 10.19 -22.22
C ILE A 703 11.20 10.82 -21.77
N ILE A 704 11.21 12.14 -21.64
CA ILE A 704 10.03 12.94 -21.31
C ILE A 704 9.81 13.94 -22.47
N LEU A 705 8.58 14.03 -22.93
CA LEU A 705 8.16 14.93 -24.00
C LEU A 705 7.09 15.87 -23.46
N THR A 706 7.34 17.17 -23.54
CA THR A 706 6.39 18.27 -23.21
C THR A 706 6.30 19.24 -24.38
N PRO A 707 5.65 18.87 -25.48
CA PRO A 707 5.69 19.63 -26.72
C PRO A 707 4.92 20.96 -26.61
N HIS A 708 5.56 22.07 -26.86
CA HIS A 708 4.93 23.41 -26.85
C HIS A 708 3.77 23.52 -27.86
N ALA A 709 3.79 22.72 -28.92
CA ALA A 709 2.73 22.70 -29.95
C ALA A 709 1.41 22.12 -29.43
N VAL A 710 1.45 21.37 -28.33
CA VAL A 710 0.30 20.71 -27.65
C VAL A 710 0.40 21.04 -26.16
N PRO A 711 0.02 22.25 -25.73
CA PRO A 711 0.08 22.64 -24.31
C PRO A 711 -0.73 21.69 -23.45
N GLY A 712 -0.23 21.37 -22.25
CA GLY A 712 -0.87 20.44 -21.31
C GLY A 712 -0.60 18.97 -21.59
N LEU A 713 0.18 18.61 -22.63
CA LEU A 713 0.57 17.24 -22.91
C LEU A 713 1.95 16.93 -22.31
N THR A 714 2.01 15.90 -21.48
CA THR A 714 3.25 15.27 -21.01
C THR A 714 3.23 13.79 -21.37
N VAL A 715 4.31 13.31 -22.00
CA VAL A 715 4.50 11.88 -22.31
C VAL A 715 5.82 11.42 -21.71
N THR A 716 5.79 10.34 -20.95
CA THR A 716 7.01 9.71 -20.42
C THR A 716 7.15 8.27 -20.93
N LEU A 717 8.38 7.84 -21.14
CA LEU A 717 8.73 6.47 -21.45
C LEU A 717 10.02 6.12 -20.72
N ASP A 718 9.95 5.15 -19.82
CA ASP A 718 11.08 4.68 -19.01
C ASP A 718 11.32 3.20 -19.21
N GLY A 719 12.58 2.82 -19.35
CA GLY A 719 13.04 1.44 -19.31
C GLY A 719 13.83 1.18 -18.03
N TYR A 720 13.66 0.02 -17.44
CA TYR A 720 14.37 -0.38 -16.22
C TYR A 720 14.89 -1.80 -16.27
N ARG A 721 15.97 -2.04 -15.52
CA ARG A 721 16.50 -3.37 -15.18
C ARG A 721 16.95 -3.35 -13.73
N ILE A 722 16.46 -4.30 -12.94
CA ILE A 722 16.81 -4.52 -11.54
C ILE A 722 17.37 -5.94 -11.43
N GLU A 723 18.61 -6.05 -10.98
CA GLU A 723 19.29 -7.33 -10.70
C GLU A 723 19.48 -7.43 -9.18
N GLN A 724 19.08 -8.56 -8.60
CA GLN A 724 19.20 -8.84 -7.17
C GLN A 724 20.06 -10.07 -6.97
N THR A 725 20.91 -10.03 -5.95
CA THR A 725 21.71 -11.14 -5.46
C THR A 725 21.45 -11.34 -3.97
N ASP A 726 21.76 -12.52 -3.49
CA ASP A 726 21.63 -12.88 -2.08
C ASP A 726 20.18 -12.73 -1.56
N PHE A 727 19.17 -12.87 -2.44
CA PHE A 727 17.77 -12.69 -2.00
C PHE A 727 17.32 -13.83 -1.08
N THR A 728 16.57 -13.48 -0.03
CA THR A 728 16.10 -14.39 1.00
C THR A 728 15.04 -15.35 0.47
N ALA A 729 15.25 -16.64 0.67
CA ALA A 729 14.37 -17.73 0.27
C ALA A 729 14.05 -18.65 1.44
N PHE A 730 12.94 -19.38 1.31
CA PHE A 730 12.51 -20.43 2.19
C PHE A 730 11.88 -21.54 1.35
N ASP A 731 12.48 -22.73 1.36
CA ASP A 731 12.00 -23.86 0.58
C ASP A 731 12.11 -25.16 1.41
N PRO A 732 11.01 -25.60 2.03
CA PRO A 732 11.01 -26.82 2.83
C PRO A 732 11.31 -28.09 2.03
N GLN A 733 10.89 -28.16 0.74
CA GLN A 733 11.19 -29.32 -0.09
C GLN A 733 12.69 -29.41 -0.35
N ALA A 734 13.33 -28.30 -0.74
CA ALA A 734 14.77 -28.25 -0.94
C ALA A 734 15.55 -28.57 0.34
N SER A 735 15.02 -28.16 1.52
CA SER A 735 15.58 -28.48 2.81
C SER A 735 15.45 -29.99 3.13
N LEU A 736 14.31 -30.61 2.79
CA LEU A 736 14.08 -32.04 2.95
C LEU A 736 14.98 -32.88 2.00
N ASP A 737 15.21 -32.39 0.79
CA ASP A 737 16.09 -33.00 -0.22
C ASP A 737 17.58 -32.80 0.08
N GLY A 738 17.92 -31.97 1.07
CA GLY A 738 19.29 -31.64 1.45
C GLY A 738 20.02 -30.71 0.47
N THR A 739 19.27 -29.97 -0.38
CA THR A 739 19.77 -28.99 -1.33
C THR A 739 19.69 -27.55 -0.80
N ALA A 740 18.95 -27.33 0.30
CA ALA A 740 18.88 -26.10 1.07
C ALA A 740 19.09 -26.40 2.57
N PRO A 741 19.40 -25.38 3.41
CA PRO A 741 19.59 -25.55 4.84
C PRO A 741 18.35 -26.12 5.53
N GLY A 742 18.51 -27.24 6.22
CA GLY A 742 17.43 -27.89 6.97
C GLY A 742 17.93 -29.11 7.74
N VAL A 743 17.15 -29.52 8.73
CA VAL A 743 17.42 -30.71 9.57
C VAL A 743 16.15 -31.52 9.71
N VAL A 744 16.20 -32.78 9.30
CA VAL A 744 15.15 -33.76 9.62
C VAL A 744 15.30 -34.20 11.07
N ASN A 745 14.44 -33.72 11.95
CA ASN A 745 14.50 -33.97 13.39
C ASN A 745 13.96 -35.35 13.76
N ALA A 746 12.92 -35.79 13.05
CA ALA A 746 12.33 -37.11 13.26
C ALA A 746 11.74 -37.65 11.95
N ARG A 747 11.70 -38.95 11.79
CA ARG A 747 11.12 -39.68 10.67
C ARG A 747 10.56 -40.99 11.11
N GLY A 748 9.34 -41.32 10.74
CA GLY A 748 8.63 -42.54 11.13
C GLY A 748 7.14 -42.32 10.96
N ASN A 749 6.34 -43.31 11.34
CA ASN A 749 4.90 -43.18 11.32
C ASN A 749 4.41 -42.41 12.54
N ASP A 750 3.64 -41.38 12.35
CA ASP A 750 3.00 -40.54 13.37
C ASP A 750 3.99 -39.95 14.40
N VAL A 751 5.10 -39.36 13.95
CA VAL A 751 6.13 -38.77 14.84
C VAL A 751 5.81 -37.34 15.27
N GLY A 752 4.93 -36.63 14.55
CA GLY A 752 4.50 -35.28 14.85
C GLY A 752 3.21 -35.23 15.70
N PRO A 753 2.90 -34.05 16.30
CA PRO A 753 1.73 -33.88 17.17
C PRO A 753 0.38 -33.94 16.43
N GLY A 754 0.37 -33.82 15.11
CA GLY A 754 -0.82 -33.95 14.25
C GLY A 754 -0.86 -35.27 13.46
N GLY A 755 0.03 -36.24 13.77
CA GLY A 755 0.18 -37.47 13.02
C GLY A 755 1.10 -37.37 11.82
N GLU A 756 1.95 -36.34 11.77
CA GLU A 756 2.94 -36.16 10.71
C GLU A 756 4.02 -37.26 10.77
N ASP A 757 4.47 -37.72 9.59
CA ASP A 757 5.51 -38.75 9.46
C ASP A 757 6.93 -38.17 9.47
N ILE A 758 7.07 -36.90 9.25
CA ILE A 758 8.37 -36.22 9.25
C ILE A 758 8.27 -34.94 10.06
N ILE A 759 9.27 -34.66 10.90
CA ILE A 759 9.49 -33.33 11.50
C ILE A 759 10.76 -32.76 10.87
N LEU A 760 10.60 -31.66 10.15
CA LEU A 760 11.67 -30.95 9.43
C LEU A 760 11.85 -29.55 10.02
N THR A 761 13.06 -29.18 10.45
CA THR A 761 13.41 -27.77 10.64
C THR A 761 14.02 -27.26 9.34
N ALA A 762 13.36 -26.30 8.71
CA ALA A 762 13.85 -25.61 7.52
C ALA A 762 14.27 -24.18 7.86
N TYR A 763 15.39 -23.74 7.32
CA TYR A 763 15.95 -22.42 7.58
C TYR A 763 15.77 -21.50 6.38
N TYR A 764 15.64 -20.20 6.66
CA TYR A 764 15.79 -19.18 5.62
C TYR A 764 17.25 -19.13 5.14
N TYR A 765 17.45 -18.86 3.86
CA TYR A 765 18.78 -18.80 3.24
C TYR A 765 18.81 -17.81 2.08
N ASN A 766 20.00 -17.44 1.62
CA ASN A 766 20.16 -16.54 0.48
C ASN A 766 20.27 -17.33 -0.82
N LEU A 767 19.55 -16.87 -1.86
CA LEU A 767 19.66 -17.33 -3.25
C LEU A 767 20.37 -16.32 -4.13
N ASP A 768 21.13 -16.80 -5.14
CA ASP A 768 22.12 -16.00 -5.85
C ASP A 768 21.57 -14.95 -6.82
N HIS A 769 20.43 -15.19 -7.51
CA HIS A 769 20.05 -14.32 -8.61
C HIS A 769 18.55 -14.22 -8.86
N ARG A 770 18.08 -12.96 -8.96
CA ARG A 770 16.77 -12.60 -9.50
C ARG A 770 16.94 -11.34 -10.36
N ALA A 771 16.27 -11.27 -11.52
CA ALA A 771 16.31 -10.09 -12.37
C ALA A 771 14.93 -9.74 -12.93
N THR A 772 14.58 -8.46 -12.95
CA THR A 772 13.37 -7.94 -13.60
C THR A 772 13.72 -6.83 -14.58
N GLU A 773 13.08 -6.86 -15.75
CA GLU A 773 13.23 -5.86 -16.81
C GLU A 773 11.86 -5.46 -17.36
N GLY A 774 11.70 -4.20 -17.69
CA GLY A 774 10.46 -3.71 -18.28
C GLY A 774 10.51 -2.27 -18.77
N TYR A 775 9.36 -1.86 -19.29
CA TYR A 775 9.11 -0.48 -19.76
C TYR A 775 7.85 0.05 -19.10
N GLU A 776 7.88 1.33 -18.77
CA GLU A 776 6.76 2.07 -18.22
C GLU A 776 6.51 3.29 -19.09
N ALA A 777 5.26 3.55 -19.44
CA ALA A 777 4.87 4.72 -20.22
C ALA A 777 3.71 5.43 -19.52
N SER A 778 3.72 6.75 -19.55
CA SER A 778 2.58 7.56 -19.13
C SER A 778 2.28 8.67 -20.13
N VAL A 779 1.01 9.01 -20.23
CA VAL A 779 0.52 10.17 -20.97
C VAL A 779 -0.43 10.92 -20.05
N ASN A 780 -0.08 12.13 -19.71
CA ASN A 780 -0.98 13.07 -19.05
C ASN A 780 -1.32 14.18 -20.05
N TYR A 781 -2.60 14.41 -20.26
CA TYR A 781 -3.05 15.46 -21.18
C TYR A 781 -4.23 16.23 -20.60
N GLU A 782 -3.94 17.46 -20.21
CA GLU A 782 -4.97 18.44 -19.91
C GLU A 782 -5.36 19.15 -21.20
N LEU A 783 -6.57 18.87 -21.69
CA LEU A 783 -7.05 19.48 -22.91
C LEU A 783 -7.29 20.99 -22.72
N PRO A 784 -7.08 21.81 -23.76
CA PRO A 784 -7.49 23.20 -23.71
C PRO A 784 -8.97 23.32 -23.32
N GLU A 785 -9.30 24.34 -22.54
CA GLU A 785 -10.67 24.55 -22.05
C GLU A 785 -11.67 24.61 -23.21
N LEU A 786 -12.61 23.70 -23.23
CA LEU A 786 -13.66 23.58 -24.23
C LEU A 786 -14.98 24.18 -23.71
N ALA A 787 -15.87 24.59 -24.58
CA ALA A 787 -17.23 25.00 -24.19
C ALA A 787 -18.00 23.87 -23.45
N ALA A 788 -17.57 22.62 -23.63
CA ALA A 788 -18.10 21.43 -22.95
C ALA A 788 -17.51 21.22 -21.54
N GLY A 789 -16.49 21.96 -21.11
CA GLY A 789 -15.79 21.86 -19.85
C GLY A 789 -14.30 21.51 -19.99
N ARG A 790 -13.62 21.31 -18.86
CA ARG A 790 -12.23 20.88 -18.74
C ARG A 790 -12.17 19.35 -18.81
N PHE A 791 -11.25 18.82 -19.59
CA PHE A 791 -11.01 17.38 -19.73
C PHE A 791 -9.56 17.06 -19.42
N ILE A 792 -9.33 16.00 -18.64
CA ILE A 792 -8.00 15.46 -18.36
C ILE A 792 -8.00 13.99 -18.73
N VAL A 793 -6.93 13.55 -19.39
CA VAL A 793 -6.69 12.18 -19.82
C VAL A 793 -5.39 11.69 -19.21
N ASP A 794 -5.46 10.66 -18.38
CA ASP A 794 -4.30 10.00 -17.80
C ASP A 794 -4.23 8.55 -18.29
N LEU A 795 -3.16 8.21 -18.98
CA LEU A 795 -2.88 6.86 -19.45
C LEU A 795 -1.56 6.37 -18.80
N GLY A 796 -1.62 5.26 -18.11
CA GLY A 796 -0.45 4.56 -17.58
C GLY A 796 -0.32 3.18 -18.23
N LEU A 797 0.89 2.76 -18.53
CA LEU A 797 1.20 1.43 -19.06
C LEU A 797 2.50 0.92 -18.44
N SER A 798 2.48 -0.33 -17.96
CA SER A 798 3.66 -1.08 -17.53
C SER A 798 3.77 -2.37 -18.33
N ARG A 799 4.96 -2.64 -18.87
CA ARG A 799 5.27 -3.84 -19.63
C ARG A 799 6.45 -4.57 -19.02
N LEU A 800 6.19 -5.69 -18.36
CA LEU A 800 7.21 -6.62 -17.88
C LEU A 800 7.72 -7.45 -19.07
N THR A 801 9.00 -7.36 -19.37
CA THR A 801 9.62 -8.10 -20.47
C THR A 801 10.34 -9.35 -19.98
N LYS A 802 10.85 -9.32 -18.72
CA LYS A 802 11.63 -10.37 -18.11
C LYS A 802 11.44 -10.39 -16.59
N PHE A 803 11.32 -11.59 -16.03
CA PHE A 803 11.36 -11.81 -14.58
C PHE A 803 12.04 -13.16 -14.33
N GLU A 804 13.36 -13.13 -14.16
CA GLU A 804 14.17 -14.33 -13.99
C GLU A 804 14.43 -14.59 -12.51
N VAL A 805 14.30 -15.85 -12.12
CA VAL A 805 14.63 -16.35 -10.78
C VAL A 805 15.49 -17.58 -10.93
N PHE A 806 16.62 -17.63 -10.24
CA PHE A 806 17.50 -18.80 -10.18
C PHE A 806 17.06 -19.72 -9.03
N GLY A 807 17.08 -21.02 -9.28
CA GLY A 807 16.90 -22.03 -8.22
C GLY A 807 15.48 -22.50 -7.97
N ILE A 808 14.44 -21.97 -8.64
CA ILE A 808 13.08 -22.57 -8.67
C ILE A 808 13.16 -24.01 -9.22
N VAL A 809 13.96 -24.19 -10.26
CA VAL A 809 14.42 -25.51 -10.72
C VAL A 809 15.90 -25.58 -10.39
N PRO A 810 16.37 -26.58 -9.64
CA PRO A 810 17.76 -26.63 -9.19
C PRO A 810 18.76 -26.45 -10.33
N GLY A 811 19.62 -25.40 -10.22
CA GLY A 811 20.64 -25.07 -11.20
C GLY A 811 20.15 -24.38 -12.47
N GLU A 812 18.87 -24.03 -12.59
CA GLU A 812 18.29 -23.35 -13.77
C GLU A 812 17.84 -21.93 -13.45
N LEU A 813 17.90 -21.08 -14.49
CA LEU A 813 17.34 -19.73 -14.49
C LEU A 813 15.98 -19.78 -15.21
N VAL A 814 14.91 -19.47 -14.48
CA VAL A 814 13.52 -19.56 -15.01
C VAL A 814 12.96 -18.15 -15.23
N ASP A 815 12.46 -17.87 -16.46
CA ASP A 815 11.72 -16.63 -16.74
C ASP A 815 10.23 -16.81 -16.43
N LEU A 816 9.74 -16.06 -15.46
CA LEU A 816 8.35 -16.06 -14.97
C LEU A 816 7.49 -14.94 -15.58
N ALA A 817 8.04 -14.10 -16.46
CA ALA A 817 7.27 -13.02 -17.08
C ALA A 817 6.07 -13.58 -17.88
N GLY A 818 4.87 -13.19 -17.50
CA GLY A 818 3.61 -13.72 -18.07
C GLY A 818 3.24 -15.11 -17.57
N LYS A 819 3.77 -15.53 -16.44
CA LYS A 819 3.49 -16.81 -15.79
C LYS A 819 3.02 -16.62 -14.35
N TYR A 820 2.45 -17.66 -13.79
CA TYR A 820 2.24 -17.81 -12.36
C TYR A 820 3.58 -18.20 -11.70
N ASP A 821 3.88 -17.57 -10.55
CA ASP A 821 5.06 -17.90 -9.76
C ASP A 821 4.67 -18.92 -8.66
N PRO A 822 5.09 -20.18 -8.76
CA PRO A 822 4.76 -21.18 -7.75
C PRO A 822 5.48 -20.92 -6.39
N THR A 823 6.52 -20.09 -6.38
CA THR A 823 7.30 -19.76 -5.16
C THR A 823 6.82 -18.47 -4.49
N ALA A 824 5.73 -17.88 -4.99
CA ALA A 824 5.25 -16.56 -4.58
C ALA A 824 4.77 -16.47 -3.12
N GLY A 825 4.82 -17.53 -2.34
CA GLY A 825 4.55 -17.48 -0.90
C GLY A 825 5.35 -16.40 -0.18
N SER A 826 6.60 -16.17 -0.59
CA SER A 826 7.48 -15.14 -0.04
C SER A 826 7.31 -13.76 -0.68
N THR A 827 6.92 -13.68 -1.98
CA THR A 827 6.85 -12.41 -2.72
C THR A 827 5.46 -11.78 -2.72
N ARG A 828 4.43 -12.52 -2.31
CA ARG A 828 3.01 -12.10 -2.37
C ARG A 828 2.56 -11.63 -3.76
N THR A 829 3.20 -12.12 -4.81
CA THR A 829 2.90 -11.79 -6.21
C THR A 829 2.82 -13.07 -7.04
N PRO A 830 1.76 -13.89 -6.85
CA PRO A 830 1.68 -15.20 -7.50
C PRO A 830 1.54 -15.13 -9.02
N ALA A 831 1.13 -13.98 -9.60
CA ALA A 831 1.00 -13.81 -11.03
C ALA A 831 1.79 -12.60 -11.53
N LEU A 832 2.51 -12.77 -12.63
CA LEU A 832 3.36 -11.76 -13.25
C LEU A 832 2.88 -11.44 -14.68
N PRO A 833 1.69 -10.83 -14.86
CA PRO A 833 1.18 -10.49 -16.19
C PRO A 833 2.14 -9.53 -16.90
N LYS A 834 2.36 -9.78 -18.21
CA LYS A 834 3.33 -8.98 -18.99
C LYS A 834 2.92 -7.53 -19.16
N THR A 835 1.62 -7.22 -19.16
CA THR A 835 1.14 -5.86 -19.40
C THR A 835 0.08 -5.49 -18.38
N ARG A 836 0.25 -4.33 -17.76
CA ARG A 836 -0.75 -3.63 -16.95
C ARG A 836 -0.99 -2.27 -17.53
N GLY A 837 -2.21 -1.77 -17.44
CA GLY A 837 -2.56 -0.45 -17.93
C GLY A 837 -3.67 0.19 -17.12
N SER A 838 -3.67 1.50 -17.10
CA SER A 838 -4.74 2.33 -16.53
C SER A 838 -5.08 3.46 -17.49
N LEU A 839 -6.35 3.76 -17.65
CA LEU A 839 -6.83 4.92 -18.37
C LEU A 839 -7.85 5.64 -17.49
N ALA A 840 -7.54 6.87 -17.10
CA ALA A 840 -8.48 7.75 -16.42
C ALA A 840 -8.91 8.89 -17.35
N LEU A 841 -10.21 9.17 -17.35
CA LEU A 841 -10.81 10.30 -18.05
C LEU A 841 -11.55 11.11 -17.01
N SER A 842 -11.23 12.40 -16.88
CA SER A 842 -11.89 13.33 -15.98
C SER A 842 -12.52 14.47 -16.74
N TRP A 843 -13.70 14.90 -16.31
CA TRP A 843 -14.44 15.99 -16.88
C TRP A 843 -15.04 16.89 -15.79
N GLU A 844 -14.92 18.20 -15.97
CA GLU A 844 -15.46 19.19 -15.06
C GLU A 844 -16.16 20.32 -15.84
N ARG A 845 -17.33 20.73 -15.40
CA ARG A 845 -18.06 21.85 -15.94
C ARG A 845 -18.95 22.50 -14.89
N GLY A 846 -18.56 23.68 -14.43
CA GLY A 846 -19.29 24.41 -13.39
C GLY A 846 -19.38 23.60 -12.10
N ALA A 847 -20.59 23.25 -11.67
CA ALA A 847 -20.84 22.43 -10.47
C ALA A 847 -20.74 20.92 -10.70
N TRP A 848 -20.58 20.46 -11.93
CA TRP A 848 -20.57 19.04 -12.28
C TRP A 848 -19.14 18.54 -12.48
N SER A 849 -18.88 17.37 -11.96
CA SER A 849 -17.69 16.57 -12.26
C SER A 849 -18.07 15.15 -12.67
N ALA A 850 -17.28 14.53 -13.53
CA ALA A 850 -17.41 13.13 -13.85
C ALA A 850 -16.04 12.51 -14.09
N SER A 851 -15.86 11.26 -13.69
CA SER A 851 -14.65 10.50 -13.97
C SER A 851 -14.96 9.07 -14.38
N SER A 852 -14.08 8.51 -15.22
CA SER A 852 -14.09 7.09 -15.58
C SER A 852 -12.68 6.57 -15.50
N GLN A 853 -12.50 5.40 -14.90
CA GLN A 853 -11.21 4.73 -14.79
C GLN A 853 -11.30 3.29 -15.27
N LEU A 854 -10.49 2.95 -16.26
CA LEU A 854 -10.29 1.58 -16.74
C LEU A 854 -8.97 1.07 -16.21
N SER A 855 -8.98 -0.10 -15.57
CA SER A 855 -7.80 -0.86 -15.20
C SER A 855 -7.73 -2.14 -16.04
N TYR A 856 -6.55 -2.47 -16.54
CA TYR A 856 -6.31 -3.61 -17.42
C TYR A 856 -5.10 -4.41 -16.99
N MET A 857 -5.24 -5.73 -17.03
CA MET A 857 -4.18 -6.71 -16.81
C MET A 857 -4.21 -7.74 -17.93
N SER A 858 -3.07 -7.98 -18.61
CA SER A 858 -3.00 -9.02 -19.65
C SER A 858 -3.13 -10.41 -19.05
N GLY A 859 -3.57 -11.36 -19.86
CA GLY A 859 -3.53 -12.77 -19.50
C GLY A 859 -2.11 -13.26 -19.22
N TYR A 860 -2.01 -14.36 -18.49
CA TYR A 860 -0.76 -15.06 -18.14
C TYR A 860 -0.95 -16.56 -18.16
N ARG A 861 0.15 -17.31 -18.12
CA ARG A 861 0.13 -18.78 -18.02
C ARG A 861 0.17 -19.20 -16.55
N GLU A 862 -0.81 -19.97 -16.16
CA GLU A 862 -0.85 -20.60 -14.85
C GLU A 862 0.05 -21.84 -14.82
N THR A 863 -0.07 -22.67 -15.87
CA THR A 863 0.78 -23.84 -16.15
C THR A 863 1.14 -23.83 -17.63
N GLU A 864 2.02 -24.70 -18.08
CA GLU A 864 2.33 -24.83 -19.51
C GLU A 864 1.07 -25.18 -20.37
N ALA A 865 0.10 -25.89 -19.77
CA ALA A 865 -1.14 -26.30 -20.45
C ALA A 865 -2.29 -25.29 -20.30
N ARG A 866 -2.26 -24.42 -19.29
CA ARG A 866 -3.39 -23.54 -18.97
C ARG A 866 -3.01 -22.07 -19.01
N ALA A 867 -3.79 -21.28 -19.74
CA ALA A 867 -3.69 -19.83 -19.79
C ALA A 867 -4.89 -19.17 -19.10
N ILE A 868 -4.63 -18.15 -18.31
CA ILE A 868 -5.63 -17.27 -17.72
C ILE A 868 -5.84 -16.08 -18.66
N GLY A 869 -7.10 -15.75 -18.94
CA GLY A 869 -7.47 -14.62 -19.80
C GLY A 869 -7.14 -13.26 -19.19
N SER A 870 -7.19 -12.22 -20.01
CA SER A 870 -7.03 -10.85 -19.53
C SER A 870 -8.17 -10.45 -18.60
N TYR A 871 -7.86 -9.57 -17.64
CA TYR A 871 -8.81 -9.04 -16.67
C TYR A 871 -8.85 -7.51 -16.77
N SER A 872 -10.05 -6.95 -16.80
CA SER A 872 -10.22 -5.49 -16.81
C SER A 872 -11.47 -5.09 -16.04
N THR A 873 -11.39 -3.98 -15.30
CA THR A 873 -12.49 -3.35 -14.59
C THR A 873 -12.63 -1.90 -14.99
N THR A 874 -13.85 -1.38 -14.94
CA THR A 874 -14.14 0.02 -15.22
C THR A 874 -14.96 0.61 -14.08
N ASN A 875 -14.51 1.75 -13.59
CA ASN A 875 -15.16 2.51 -12.54
C ASN A 875 -15.73 3.81 -13.13
N PHE A 876 -16.85 4.29 -12.60
CA PHE A 876 -17.45 5.57 -12.95
C PHE A 876 -17.85 6.33 -11.69
N GLN A 877 -17.68 7.65 -11.75
CA GLN A 877 -18.12 8.56 -10.70
C GLN A 877 -18.73 9.82 -11.33
N VAL A 878 -19.77 10.36 -10.69
CA VAL A 878 -20.36 11.66 -11.03
C VAL A 878 -20.52 12.46 -9.74
N GLY A 879 -20.07 13.70 -9.76
CA GLY A 879 -20.16 14.64 -8.66
C GLY A 879 -20.97 15.88 -9.01
N TYR A 880 -21.60 16.47 -7.99
CA TYR A 880 -22.27 17.75 -8.09
C TYR A 880 -22.04 18.59 -6.84
N THR A 881 -21.51 19.81 -7.00
CA THR A 881 -21.22 20.73 -5.91
C THR A 881 -22.25 21.85 -5.85
N LEU A 882 -23.02 21.90 -4.77
CA LEU A 882 -23.97 22.96 -4.44
C LEU A 882 -23.23 24.05 -3.65
N GLY A 883 -22.90 25.17 -4.27
CA GLY A 883 -22.36 26.34 -3.60
C GLY A 883 -23.44 27.07 -2.77
N LYS A 884 -22.98 27.92 -1.84
CA LYS A 884 -23.82 28.74 -0.97
C LYS A 884 -24.76 29.65 -1.78
N THR A 885 -26.04 29.52 -1.58
CA THR A 885 -27.05 30.41 -2.16
C THR A 885 -27.61 31.37 -1.10
N SER A 886 -28.21 32.52 -1.53
CA SER A 886 -28.85 33.48 -0.61
C SER A 886 -29.98 32.85 0.23
N ALA A 887 -30.60 31.78 -0.23
CA ALA A 887 -31.64 31.03 0.51
C ALA A 887 -31.07 30.18 1.65
N GLN A 888 -29.75 29.91 1.67
CA GLN A 888 -29.03 29.10 2.67
C GLN A 888 -28.14 29.93 3.62
N ALA A 889 -28.31 31.27 3.59
CA ALA A 889 -27.50 32.21 4.38
C ALA A 889 -27.57 31.98 5.91
N TRP A 890 -28.55 31.22 6.39
CA TRP A 890 -28.70 30.85 7.81
C TRP A 890 -27.92 29.61 8.24
N LEU A 891 -27.42 28.80 7.26
CA LEU A 891 -26.56 27.64 7.53
C LEU A 891 -25.07 28.07 7.47
N PRO A 892 -24.26 27.63 8.41
CA PRO A 892 -22.81 27.85 8.36
C PRO A 892 -22.14 26.90 7.35
N VAL A 893 -22.76 26.67 6.19
CA VAL A 893 -22.31 25.73 5.15
C VAL A 893 -21.93 26.56 3.92
N GLU A 894 -20.72 26.33 3.39
CA GLU A 894 -20.21 27.00 2.20
C GLU A 894 -20.52 26.21 0.93
N ALA A 895 -20.35 24.89 0.98
CA ALA A 895 -20.70 24.01 -0.12
C ALA A 895 -21.22 22.64 0.38
N ILE A 896 -22.04 21.99 -0.47
CA ILE A 896 -22.43 20.58 -0.30
C ILE A 896 -22.03 19.83 -1.55
N GLN A 897 -21.26 18.78 -1.38
CA GLN A 897 -20.77 17.92 -2.44
C GLN A 897 -21.55 16.61 -2.44
N LEU A 898 -22.14 16.24 -3.57
CA LEU A 898 -22.84 14.97 -3.76
C LEU A 898 -22.08 14.14 -4.79
N THR A 899 -21.73 12.91 -4.43
CA THR A 899 -21.02 11.99 -5.33
C THR A 899 -21.75 10.65 -5.40
N LEU A 900 -21.94 10.16 -6.61
CA LEU A 900 -22.41 8.80 -6.89
C LEU A 900 -21.34 8.09 -7.72
N GLY A 901 -21.03 6.84 -7.35
CA GLY A 901 -20.05 6.08 -8.08
C GLY A 901 -20.34 4.59 -8.12
N VAL A 902 -19.70 3.92 -9.05
CA VAL A 902 -19.72 2.47 -9.22
C VAL A 902 -18.32 1.98 -9.56
N GLN A 903 -17.82 1.03 -8.77
CA GLN A 903 -16.60 0.29 -9.05
C GLN A 903 -16.97 -1.04 -9.72
N ASN A 904 -16.11 -1.52 -10.64
CA ASN A 904 -16.36 -2.69 -11.46
C ASN A 904 -17.78 -2.67 -12.07
N ALA A 905 -18.10 -1.59 -12.81
CA ALA A 905 -19.44 -1.30 -13.29
C ALA A 905 -20.05 -2.42 -14.15
N PHE A 906 -19.22 -3.21 -14.82
CA PHE A 906 -19.65 -4.32 -15.68
C PHE A 906 -19.70 -5.67 -14.94
N ASP A 907 -19.50 -5.67 -13.60
CA ASP A 907 -19.55 -6.86 -12.74
C ASP A 907 -18.62 -8.00 -13.23
N ARG A 908 -17.38 -7.63 -13.55
CA ARG A 908 -16.41 -8.59 -14.09
C ARG A 908 -15.98 -9.56 -12.99
N ASP A 909 -16.26 -10.84 -13.18
CA ASP A 909 -15.85 -11.91 -12.26
C ASP A 909 -14.33 -12.12 -12.28
N VAL A 910 -13.79 -12.52 -11.14
CA VAL A 910 -12.39 -12.86 -10.96
C VAL A 910 -12.08 -14.20 -11.64
N PRO A 911 -10.91 -14.37 -12.28
CA PRO A 911 -10.52 -15.64 -12.90
C PRO A 911 -10.17 -16.70 -11.85
N PHE A 912 -10.61 -17.95 -12.08
CA PHE A 912 -10.25 -19.11 -11.27
C PHE A 912 -8.85 -19.64 -11.62
N LEU A 913 -8.06 -19.95 -10.59
CA LEU A 913 -6.72 -20.55 -10.66
C LEU A 913 -6.77 -21.98 -10.13
N THR A 914 -6.31 -22.96 -10.94
CA THR A 914 -6.28 -24.36 -10.52
C THR A 914 -5.14 -24.69 -9.58
N VAL A 915 -4.01 -23.99 -9.70
CA VAL A 915 -2.82 -24.20 -8.84
C VAL A 915 -3.05 -23.81 -7.40
N VAL A 916 -3.95 -22.86 -7.14
CA VAL A 916 -4.36 -22.46 -5.79
C VAL A 916 -5.78 -22.89 -5.45
N ASN A 917 -6.44 -23.56 -6.40
CA ASN A 917 -7.84 -24.01 -6.31
C ASN A 917 -8.83 -22.90 -5.90
N ASP A 918 -8.52 -21.65 -6.24
CA ASP A 918 -9.23 -20.44 -5.87
C ASP A 918 -8.93 -19.33 -6.89
N TYR A 919 -9.04 -18.05 -6.54
CA TYR A 919 -8.66 -16.90 -7.35
C TYR A 919 -7.38 -16.23 -6.82
N ASN A 920 -6.78 -15.35 -7.62
CA ASN A 920 -5.62 -14.57 -7.18
C ASN A 920 -6.05 -13.38 -6.30
N LYS A 921 -5.96 -13.56 -4.99
CA LYS A 921 -6.37 -12.59 -3.95
C LYS A 921 -5.53 -11.30 -3.94
N TYR A 922 -4.33 -11.33 -4.52
CA TYR A 922 -3.45 -10.16 -4.56
C TYR A 922 -3.77 -9.21 -5.72
N GLU A 923 -4.34 -9.74 -6.80
CA GLU A 923 -4.53 -9.03 -8.06
C GLU A 923 -5.99 -8.75 -8.41
N ASN A 924 -6.92 -9.54 -7.85
CA ASN A 924 -8.31 -9.52 -8.24
C ASN A 924 -9.23 -9.19 -7.05
N ASP A 925 -10.16 -8.27 -7.27
CA ASP A 925 -11.13 -7.86 -6.26
C ASP A 925 -12.40 -8.73 -6.33
N LEU A 926 -12.62 -9.54 -5.31
CA LEU A 926 -13.77 -10.43 -5.19
C LEU A 926 -15.07 -9.70 -4.81
N ARG A 927 -15.03 -8.41 -4.43
CA ARG A 927 -16.24 -7.63 -4.10
C ARG A 927 -17.24 -7.62 -5.26
N GLY A 928 -16.76 -7.72 -6.52
CA GLY A 928 -17.60 -7.58 -7.70
C GLY A 928 -18.01 -6.12 -7.92
N ARG A 929 -19.23 -5.88 -8.43
CA ARG A 929 -19.74 -4.51 -8.60
C ARG A 929 -20.07 -3.91 -7.24
N PHE A 930 -19.46 -2.76 -6.95
CA PHE A 930 -19.70 -1.97 -5.73
C PHE A 930 -20.26 -0.59 -6.09
N VAL A 931 -21.41 -0.23 -5.50
CA VAL A 931 -22.08 1.05 -5.74
C VAL A 931 -22.04 1.87 -4.46
N TYR A 932 -21.71 3.16 -4.56
CA TYR A 932 -21.61 4.04 -3.40
C TYR A 932 -22.17 5.43 -3.66
N ALA A 933 -22.58 6.08 -2.57
CA ALA A 933 -22.96 7.48 -2.52
C ALA A 933 -22.18 8.19 -1.41
N ARG A 934 -21.71 9.41 -1.68
CA ARG A 934 -21.00 10.26 -0.72
C ARG A 934 -21.68 11.63 -0.64
N VAL A 935 -21.81 12.14 0.56
CA VAL A 935 -22.23 13.52 0.84
C VAL A 935 -21.11 14.20 1.61
N GLY A 936 -20.57 15.29 1.09
CA GLY A 936 -19.58 16.15 1.74
C GLY A 936 -20.19 17.51 2.04
N VAL A 937 -19.73 18.15 3.11
CA VAL A 937 -20.17 19.48 3.54
C VAL A 937 -18.93 20.30 3.94
N ASP A 938 -18.78 21.47 3.34
CA ASP A 938 -17.76 22.47 3.66
C ASP A 938 -18.37 23.57 4.55
N PHE A 939 -17.69 23.93 5.65
CA PHE A 939 -18.15 24.91 6.67
C PHE A 939 -17.25 26.13 6.72
#